data_e5df13a7a89ebfa3625a02a6cd15dfa9
#
_entry.id   e5df13a7a89ebfa3625a02a6cd15dfa9
#
_cell.length_a   1.000
_cell.length_b   1.000
_cell.length_c   1.000
_cell.angle_alpha   90.00
_cell.angle_beta   90.00
_cell.angle_gamma   90.00
#
_symmetry.space_group_name_H-M   'P 1'
#
loop_
_entity.id
_entity.type
_entity.pdbx_description
1 polymer ?
#
loop_
_entity_poly.entity_id
_entity_poly.type
_entity_poly.pdbx_seq_one_letter_code
_entity_poly.pdbx_strand_id
1 'polypeptide(L)'
;MRQKTQVLFIALIIILILVGEAVVYLPYRSATRSVIIQSYPSTTALVQALTNGEVDMAPLENPSPDALLQLKNNPNLNVVPIGNFGFTYIGLNLRNAPLNNSVFRQAMLYGFDRERVVNDVLAGYGETLTPGLFSSAYANLGWRNESIDSYLYNPDKASQLLDSIGFVQSSSGVRTDPSTGQLLRTMFIFSKLTDPQAVAAANLFAHDMQSIGLPIISFPETDIDFNTQVKITYYYDLYIETESAGASPTWLYDLFAGVSDVSPVPYATNLVGYHNSTFDQFAKQLMTASDSDSAKTAALRCQEQLSLDVPAIPVYSKRLLIVTQKSFPQLSSITGSIQDTIAATLTNMTGVGLVRIGEVSGLTDLNPATVLASADSLTLRLITEPLLTHSADGSPQPGLVDQWQMSDNSTNLMIVLRGGLKFQDGSPITAHDLAATLNWLIRNMVPSTPLYSTLNNIKSISEVDNRTISISLLDSDRFAVDAIANAFALPANLLPTTNGPLDLMLAGALESSGAFTLVKFVQGSGVELQSVQPGGREVLYAVEGQEVVGSRIGGSQVKVFSQALTYEGESLGNATFTVQFYDGSGTSEATIQGSYLGLGIYGAILNLNDQPLPFGEHSVTTELYAQLPSGGVIQFDEQSLNVNSPQLLLQMIVYIVALIAVGVVLYNASLRKAKPPTRRRVTKRRRIRVRQLRWKTLGRQRTRVRQLRWEAPGRRRAGARKLRRRR
;
A
#
# COMPACT_ATOMS: atom_id res chain seq x y z
N MET A 1 49.78 5.12 46.27
CA MET A 1 48.61 4.44 45.69
C MET A 1 47.47 5.42 45.38
N ARG A 2 47.03 6.30 46.28
CA ARG A 2 45.89 7.22 46.08
C ARG A 2 46.00 8.21 44.90
N GLN A 3 47.18 8.74 44.60
CA GLN A 3 47.36 9.69 43.47
C GLN A 3 47.25 9.03 42.11
N LYS A 4 47.76 7.80 41.96
CA LYS A 4 47.63 7.03 40.68
C LYS A 4 46.16 6.67 40.38
N THR A 5 45.36 6.39 41.38
CA THR A 5 43.93 6.06 41.24
C THR A 5 43.11 7.31 40.86
N GLN A 6 43.52 8.52 41.34
CA GLN A 6 42.85 9.77 40.97
C GLN A 6 43.16 10.16 39.53
N VAL A 7 44.39 10.00 39.08
CA VAL A 7 44.79 10.26 37.69
C VAL A 7 44.11 9.28 36.73
N LEU A 8 43.97 8.00 37.12
CA LEU A 8 43.24 6.99 36.33
C LEU A 8 41.75 7.33 36.22
N PHE A 9 41.14 7.83 37.30
CA PHE A 9 39.70 8.19 37.31
C PHE A 9 39.43 9.45 36.48
N ILE A 10 40.34 10.46 36.52
CA ILE A 10 40.24 11.64 35.68
C ILE A 10 40.46 11.27 34.19
N ALA A 11 41.46 10.42 33.89
CA ALA A 11 41.67 9.91 32.54
C ALA A 11 40.48 9.10 32.04
N LEU A 12 39.80 8.30 32.88
CA LEU A 12 38.59 7.56 32.50
C LEU A 12 37.41 8.51 32.23
N ILE A 13 37.26 9.58 33.00
CA ILE A 13 36.25 10.63 32.76
C ILE A 13 36.53 11.39 31.47
N ILE A 14 37.79 11.73 31.20
CA ILE A 14 38.16 12.39 29.94
C ILE A 14 37.94 11.45 28.75
N ILE A 15 38.24 10.15 28.87
CA ILE A 15 37.98 9.16 27.84
C ILE A 15 36.46 8.99 27.65
N LEU A 16 35.66 8.96 28.73
CA LEU A 16 34.21 8.90 28.66
C LEU A 16 33.58 10.15 28.03
N ILE A 17 34.14 11.31 28.27
CA ILE A 17 33.75 12.58 27.63
C ILE A 17 34.12 12.55 26.14
N LEU A 18 35.34 12.14 25.79
CA LEU A 18 35.81 12.04 24.40
C LEU A 18 35.08 10.94 23.62
N VAL A 19 34.76 9.82 24.25
CA VAL A 19 33.91 8.75 23.66
C VAL A 19 32.47 9.22 23.55
N GLY A 20 31.96 9.95 24.54
CA GLY A 20 30.64 10.60 24.47
C GLY A 20 30.55 11.61 23.32
N GLU A 21 31.57 12.45 23.14
CA GLU A 21 31.66 13.35 21.99
C GLU A 21 31.86 12.59 20.66
N ALA A 22 32.66 11.52 20.62
CA ALA A 22 32.86 10.69 19.44
C ALA A 22 31.61 9.90 19.07
N VAL A 23 30.79 9.47 20.04
CA VAL A 23 29.49 8.84 19.79
C VAL A 23 28.46 9.87 19.34
N VAL A 24 28.56 11.13 19.80
CA VAL A 24 27.73 12.25 19.32
C VAL A 24 28.18 12.73 17.92
N TYR A 25 29.49 12.57 17.59
CA TYR A 25 30.08 12.89 16.28
C TYR A 25 30.13 11.74 15.29
N LEU A 26 29.66 10.54 15.62
CA LEU A 26 29.26 9.60 14.57
C LEU A 26 28.14 10.29 13.78
N PRO A 27 28.37 10.62 12.50
CA PRO A 27 27.31 11.24 11.72
C PRO A 27 26.18 10.22 11.70
N TYR A 28 25.10 10.50 12.44
CA TYR A 28 23.82 9.88 12.23
C TYR A 28 23.41 10.31 10.81
N ARG A 29 23.89 9.57 9.82
CA ARG A 29 23.44 9.68 8.44
C ARG A 29 22.03 9.08 8.35
N SER A 30 21.09 9.63 9.04
CA SER A 30 19.70 9.51 8.66
C SER A 30 19.43 10.58 7.61
N ALA A 31 19.86 10.34 6.39
CA ALA A 31 19.41 11.15 5.28
C ALA A 31 17.89 11.03 5.23
N THR A 32 17.18 12.11 5.45
CA THR A 32 15.74 12.19 5.22
C THR A 32 15.54 11.81 3.76
N ARG A 33 14.73 10.77 3.52
CA ARG A 33 14.49 10.29 2.17
C ARG A 33 13.25 10.96 1.63
N SER A 34 13.38 11.57 0.47
CA SER A 34 12.23 12.06 -0.31
C SER A 34 11.88 11.04 -1.39
N VAL A 35 10.59 10.83 -1.63
CA VAL A 35 10.07 9.99 -2.70
C VAL A 35 9.16 10.84 -3.55
N ILE A 36 9.43 10.88 -4.85
CA ILE A 36 8.56 11.52 -5.84
C ILE A 36 7.93 10.41 -6.68
N ILE A 37 6.62 10.33 -6.68
CA ILE A 37 5.87 9.47 -7.59
C ILE A 37 5.31 10.37 -8.69
N GLN A 38 5.64 10.07 -9.94
CA GLN A 38 5.30 10.88 -11.10
C GLN A 38 4.46 10.07 -12.09
N SER A 39 3.36 10.67 -12.56
CA SER A 39 2.48 10.06 -13.56
C SER A 39 2.99 10.29 -14.98
N TYR A 40 2.93 9.24 -15.79
CA TYR A 40 3.28 9.25 -17.21
C TYR A 40 2.06 8.88 -18.07
N PRO A 41 1.89 9.49 -19.24
CA PRO A 41 0.69 9.30 -20.06
C PRO A 41 0.61 7.92 -20.73
N SER A 42 1.69 7.16 -20.76
CA SER A 42 1.74 5.82 -21.35
C SER A 42 2.95 5.02 -20.89
N THR A 43 2.87 3.69 -20.99
CA THR A 43 4.01 2.78 -20.78
C THR A 43 5.21 3.17 -21.66
N THR A 44 4.99 3.59 -22.89
CA THR A 44 6.06 4.03 -23.81
C THR A 44 6.80 5.26 -23.26
N ALA A 45 6.06 6.27 -22.77
CA ALA A 45 6.66 7.45 -22.16
C ALA A 45 7.43 7.10 -20.89
N LEU A 46 6.91 6.20 -20.06
CA LEU A 46 7.57 5.72 -18.86
C LEU A 46 8.85 4.93 -19.16
N VAL A 47 8.83 4.04 -20.16
CA VAL A 47 10.01 3.30 -20.63
C VAL A 47 11.09 4.24 -21.15
N GLN A 48 10.69 5.32 -21.83
CA GLN A 48 11.63 6.35 -22.29
C GLN A 48 12.24 7.12 -21.11
N ALA A 49 11.45 7.51 -20.12
CA ALA A 49 11.91 8.20 -18.92
C ALA A 49 12.90 7.32 -18.11
N LEU A 50 12.62 6.01 -17.95
CA LEU A 50 13.54 5.04 -17.38
C LEU A 50 14.86 4.97 -18.15
N THR A 51 14.78 4.89 -19.50
CA THR A 51 15.94 4.82 -20.38
C THR A 51 16.82 6.07 -20.29
N ASN A 52 16.20 7.23 -20.13
CA ASN A 52 16.88 8.53 -19.98
C ASN A 52 17.44 8.76 -18.57
N GLY A 53 17.09 7.91 -17.57
CA GLY A 53 17.48 8.12 -16.18
C GLY A 53 16.70 9.23 -15.46
N GLU A 54 15.55 9.61 -16.00
CA GLU A 54 14.64 10.59 -15.38
C GLU A 54 13.90 9.99 -14.17
N VAL A 55 13.75 8.66 -14.16
CA VAL A 55 13.07 7.85 -13.15
C VAL A 55 14.04 6.80 -12.62
N ASP A 56 14.06 6.56 -11.32
CA ASP A 56 14.95 5.61 -10.67
C ASP A 56 14.34 4.21 -10.62
N MET A 57 13.01 4.12 -10.47
CA MET A 57 12.26 2.87 -10.56
C MET A 57 10.85 3.09 -11.11
N ALA A 58 10.29 2.05 -11.68
CA ALA A 58 8.89 2.04 -12.11
C ALA A 58 8.30 0.63 -12.02
N PRO A 59 7.14 0.45 -11.39
CA PRO A 59 6.31 -0.72 -11.60
C PRO A 59 5.73 -0.68 -13.01
N LEU A 60 5.63 -1.85 -13.63
CA LEU A 60 5.07 -1.97 -14.97
C LEU A 60 3.85 -2.88 -14.96
N GLU A 61 2.72 -2.29 -15.29
CA GLU A 61 1.47 -3.01 -15.52
C GLU A 61 1.27 -3.23 -17.03
N ASN A 62 1.01 -4.46 -17.42
CA ASN A 62 0.66 -4.87 -18.79
C ASN A 62 1.54 -4.24 -19.90
N PRO A 63 2.89 -4.27 -19.80
CA PRO A 63 3.73 -3.78 -20.88
C PRO A 63 3.51 -4.63 -22.15
N SER A 64 3.58 -4.02 -23.33
CA SER A 64 3.52 -4.77 -24.57
C SER A 64 4.71 -5.73 -24.69
N PRO A 65 4.61 -6.82 -25.49
CA PRO A 65 5.74 -7.73 -25.74
C PRO A 65 6.98 -7.00 -26.22
N ASP A 66 6.82 -6.01 -27.10
CA ASP A 66 7.95 -5.21 -27.62
C ASP A 66 8.61 -4.37 -26.53
N ALA A 67 7.81 -3.75 -25.64
CA ALA A 67 8.33 -3.01 -24.49
C ALA A 67 9.12 -3.91 -23.53
N LEU A 68 8.65 -5.12 -23.27
CA LEU A 68 9.37 -6.11 -22.46
C LEU A 68 10.74 -6.48 -23.08
N LEU A 69 10.78 -6.73 -24.37
CA LEU A 69 12.02 -7.03 -25.08
C LEU A 69 13.00 -5.85 -25.05
N GLN A 70 12.50 -4.64 -25.24
CA GLN A 70 13.31 -3.41 -25.16
C GLN A 70 13.93 -3.25 -23.77
N LEU A 71 13.16 -3.41 -22.70
CA LEU A 71 13.64 -3.30 -21.32
C LEU A 71 14.64 -4.39 -20.98
N LYS A 72 14.36 -5.63 -21.35
CA LYS A 72 15.23 -6.79 -21.11
C LYS A 72 16.62 -6.62 -21.75
N ASN A 73 16.68 -5.98 -22.90
CA ASN A 73 17.91 -5.77 -23.66
C ASN A 73 18.66 -4.48 -23.29
N ASN A 74 18.12 -3.64 -22.40
CA ASN A 74 18.77 -2.40 -21.99
C ASN A 74 19.81 -2.66 -20.88
N PRO A 75 21.12 -2.41 -21.14
CA PRO A 75 22.19 -2.71 -20.18
C PRO A 75 22.17 -1.79 -18.94
N ASN A 76 21.49 -0.65 -19.01
CA ASN A 76 21.43 0.33 -17.93
C ASN A 76 20.27 0.10 -16.96
N LEU A 77 19.41 -0.87 -17.27
CA LEU A 77 18.23 -1.17 -16.48
C LEU A 77 18.31 -2.58 -15.87
N ASN A 78 17.64 -2.76 -14.74
CA ASN A 78 17.33 -4.05 -14.17
C ASN A 78 15.82 -4.26 -14.26
N VAL A 79 15.38 -5.37 -14.84
CA VAL A 79 13.99 -5.83 -14.76
C VAL A 79 13.92 -6.85 -13.63
N VAL A 80 13.19 -6.51 -12.58
CA VAL A 80 13.05 -7.34 -11.37
C VAL A 80 11.69 -8.02 -11.40
N PRO A 81 11.64 -9.33 -11.66
CA PRO A 81 10.41 -10.11 -11.64
C PRO A 81 10.05 -10.50 -10.21
N ILE A 82 8.80 -10.25 -9.83
CA ILE A 82 8.21 -10.59 -8.54
C ILE A 82 7.17 -11.68 -8.75
N GLY A 83 7.11 -12.66 -7.85
CA GLY A 83 6.09 -13.70 -7.86
C GLY A 83 4.67 -13.11 -7.82
N ASN A 84 3.73 -13.73 -8.52
CA ASN A 84 2.35 -13.26 -8.59
C ASN A 84 1.37 -14.39 -8.29
N PHE A 85 0.34 -14.10 -7.51
CA PHE A 85 -0.77 -15.00 -7.28
C PHE A 85 -1.81 -14.93 -8.40
N GLY A 86 -1.90 -13.79 -9.09
CA GLY A 86 -2.81 -13.58 -10.20
C GLY A 86 -2.53 -14.49 -11.40
N PHE A 87 -3.55 -14.73 -12.20
CA PHE A 87 -3.51 -15.65 -13.32
C PHE A 87 -4.36 -15.17 -14.50
N THR A 88 -3.93 -15.55 -15.70
CA THR A 88 -4.69 -15.32 -16.94
C THR A 88 -5.24 -16.63 -17.43
N TYR A 89 -6.53 -16.64 -17.77
CA TYR A 89 -7.24 -17.83 -18.23
C TYR A 89 -8.18 -17.51 -19.39
N ILE A 90 -8.53 -18.54 -20.16
CA ILE A 90 -9.59 -18.46 -21.16
C ILE A 90 -10.84 -19.09 -20.55
N GLY A 91 -11.85 -18.26 -20.30
CA GLY A 91 -13.16 -18.71 -19.86
C GLY A 91 -13.99 -19.25 -21.04
N LEU A 92 -14.66 -20.37 -20.79
CA LEU A 92 -15.48 -21.07 -21.79
C LEU A 92 -16.94 -20.97 -21.38
N ASN A 93 -17.84 -20.60 -22.30
CA ASN A 93 -19.26 -20.57 -21.99
C ASN A 93 -19.86 -22.01 -21.99
N LEU A 94 -19.87 -22.62 -20.81
CA LEU A 94 -20.32 -24.03 -20.66
C LEU A 94 -21.81 -24.23 -20.87
N ARG A 95 -22.59 -23.16 -21.01
CA ARG A 95 -24.01 -23.18 -21.32
C ARG A 95 -24.26 -23.54 -22.79
N ASN A 96 -23.21 -23.41 -23.64
CA ASN A 96 -23.30 -23.57 -25.09
C ASN A 96 -22.55 -24.83 -25.58
N ALA A 97 -23.18 -25.60 -26.48
CA ALA A 97 -22.47 -26.66 -27.23
C ALA A 97 -21.52 -25.99 -28.27
N PRO A 98 -20.36 -26.59 -28.55
CA PRO A 98 -19.81 -27.83 -27.99
C PRO A 98 -18.99 -27.62 -26.68
N LEU A 99 -18.93 -26.41 -26.16
CA LEU A 99 -18.09 -26.04 -24.98
C LEU A 99 -18.58 -26.69 -23.68
N ASN A 100 -19.83 -27.22 -23.65
CA ASN A 100 -20.37 -27.97 -22.52
C ASN A 100 -19.81 -29.42 -22.43
N ASN A 101 -19.07 -29.90 -23.44
CA ASN A 101 -18.44 -31.25 -23.44
C ASN A 101 -17.03 -31.15 -22.86
N SER A 102 -16.73 -31.85 -21.76
CA SER A 102 -15.43 -31.79 -21.09
C SER A 102 -14.27 -32.35 -21.95
N VAL A 103 -14.51 -33.39 -22.74
CA VAL A 103 -13.47 -33.93 -23.65
C VAL A 103 -13.12 -32.94 -24.75
N PHE A 104 -14.12 -32.17 -25.24
CA PHE A 104 -13.86 -31.08 -26.18
C PHE A 104 -12.96 -30.02 -25.57
N ARG A 105 -13.20 -29.62 -24.31
CA ARG A 105 -12.38 -28.63 -23.60
C ARG A 105 -10.98 -29.18 -23.28
N GLN A 106 -10.85 -30.46 -22.90
CA GLN A 106 -9.55 -31.11 -22.71
C GLN A 106 -8.74 -31.12 -24.02
N ALA A 107 -9.38 -31.37 -25.16
CA ALA A 107 -8.74 -31.31 -26.46
C ALA A 107 -8.22 -29.89 -26.77
N MET A 108 -9.02 -28.84 -26.48
CA MET A 108 -8.57 -27.45 -26.62
C MET A 108 -7.33 -27.18 -25.74
N LEU A 109 -7.30 -27.70 -24.52
CA LEU A 109 -6.17 -27.50 -23.61
C LEU A 109 -4.89 -28.22 -24.09
N TYR A 110 -5.00 -29.46 -24.62
CA TYR A 110 -3.86 -30.13 -25.24
C TYR A 110 -3.41 -29.47 -26.55
N GLY A 111 -4.32 -28.84 -27.29
CA GLY A 111 -4.02 -28.16 -28.55
C GLY A 111 -3.39 -26.79 -28.42
N PHE A 112 -3.22 -26.26 -27.22
CA PHE A 112 -2.73 -24.91 -26.96
C PHE A 112 -1.30 -24.89 -26.43
N ASP A 113 -0.38 -24.24 -27.17
CA ASP A 113 1.02 -24.05 -26.76
C ASP A 113 1.18 -22.87 -25.80
N ARG A 114 0.97 -23.16 -24.51
CA ARG A 114 1.05 -22.15 -23.43
C ARG A 114 2.51 -21.71 -23.16
N GLU A 115 3.48 -22.59 -23.38
CA GLU A 115 4.89 -22.21 -23.21
C GLU A 115 5.32 -21.18 -24.25
N ARG A 116 4.82 -21.30 -25.48
CA ARG A 116 5.04 -20.29 -26.52
C ARG A 116 4.47 -18.92 -26.09
N VAL A 117 3.30 -18.90 -25.44
CA VAL A 117 2.74 -17.63 -24.91
C VAL A 117 3.68 -17.00 -23.89
N VAL A 118 4.19 -17.77 -22.94
CA VAL A 118 5.14 -17.25 -21.93
C VAL A 118 6.41 -16.70 -22.59
N ASN A 119 6.93 -17.38 -23.60
CA ASN A 119 8.17 -16.96 -24.26
C ASN A 119 7.98 -15.76 -25.20
N ASP A 120 6.95 -15.79 -26.04
CA ASP A 120 6.76 -14.80 -27.12
C ASP A 120 5.99 -13.56 -26.63
N VAL A 121 5.03 -13.73 -25.71
CA VAL A 121 4.19 -12.62 -25.23
C VAL A 121 4.77 -11.99 -23.97
N LEU A 122 5.26 -12.81 -23.04
CA LEU A 122 5.80 -12.34 -21.75
C LEU A 122 7.34 -12.23 -21.73
N ALA A 123 8.01 -12.47 -22.85
CA ALA A 123 9.48 -12.46 -22.97
C ALA A 123 10.18 -13.32 -21.88
N GLY A 124 9.51 -14.37 -21.38
CA GLY A 124 9.96 -15.22 -20.29
C GLY A 124 9.65 -14.68 -18.88
N TYR A 125 8.97 -13.54 -18.74
CA TYR A 125 8.54 -13.00 -17.44
C TYR A 125 7.16 -13.53 -17.01
N GLY A 126 7.03 -14.85 -17.03
CA GLY A 126 5.82 -15.56 -16.62
C GLY A 126 6.07 -17.03 -16.47
N GLU A 127 5.02 -17.76 -16.19
CA GLU A 127 4.99 -19.22 -16.13
C GLU A 127 3.66 -19.76 -16.65
N THR A 128 3.66 -20.98 -17.15
CA THR A 128 2.41 -21.68 -17.46
C THR A 128 1.72 -22.12 -16.17
N LEU A 129 0.40 -22.04 -16.16
CA LEU A 129 -0.40 -22.46 -15.01
C LEU A 129 -0.70 -23.95 -15.04
N THR A 130 -0.91 -24.55 -13.86
CA THR A 130 -1.55 -25.87 -13.77
C THR A 130 -3.00 -25.79 -14.22
N PRO A 131 -3.65 -26.91 -14.61
CA PRO A 131 -5.07 -26.93 -14.93
C PRO A 131 -6.00 -26.49 -13.79
N GLY A 132 -5.50 -26.49 -12.56
CA GLY A 132 -6.17 -25.89 -11.40
C GLY A 132 -6.04 -24.36 -11.29
N LEU A 133 -5.39 -23.67 -12.26
CA LEU A 133 -5.19 -22.23 -12.34
C LEU A 133 -4.21 -21.64 -11.29
N PHE A 134 -3.37 -22.46 -10.67
CA PHE A 134 -2.43 -22.05 -9.63
C PHE A 134 -1.03 -21.76 -10.17
N SER A 135 -0.50 -20.59 -9.83
CA SER A 135 0.90 -20.22 -10.07
C SER A 135 1.87 -20.89 -9.09
N SER A 136 3.16 -20.81 -9.37
CA SER A 136 4.21 -21.30 -8.46
C SER A 136 4.25 -20.54 -7.12
N ALA A 137 3.74 -19.31 -7.07
CA ALA A 137 3.63 -18.53 -5.83
C ALA A 137 2.82 -19.26 -4.75
N TYR A 138 1.77 -19.96 -5.14
CA TYR A 138 0.95 -20.76 -4.23
C TYR A 138 1.63 -22.03 -3.70
N ALA A 139 2.65 -22.55 -4.40
CA ALA A 139 3.35 -23.76 -3.97
C ALA A 139 4.04 -23.57 -2.62
N ASN A 140 4.69 -22.41 -2.41
CA ASN A 140 5.35 -22.08 -1.14
C ASN A 140 4.38 -21.99 0.04
N LEU A 141 3.14 -21.63 -0.23
CA LEU A 141 2.07 -21.55 0.78
C LEU A 141 1.33 -22.89 0.98
N GLY A 142 1.63 -23.90 0.17
CA GLY A 142 1.01 -25.22 0.21
C GLY A 142 -0.41 -25.29 -0.36
N TRP A 143 -0.78 -24.31 -1.20
CA TRP A 143 -2.10 -24.26 -1.85
C TRP A 143 -2.14 -24.95 -3.21
N ARG A 144 -1.00 -25.14 -3.87
CA ARG A 144 -0.94 -25.71 -5.21
C ARG A 144 -0.86 -27.24 -5.19
N ASN A 145 -1.67 -27.87 -6.02
CA ASN A 145 -1.66 -29.32 -6.23
C ASN A 145 -0.64 -29.68 -7.33
N GLU A 146 0.49 -30.26 -6.93
CA GLU A 146 1.54 -30.70 -7.85
C GLU A 146 1.27 -32.07 -8.50
N SER A 147 0.17 -32.75 -8.11
CA SER A 147 -0.13 -34.13 -8.57
C SER A 147 -1.09 -34.19 -9.76
N ILE A 148 -1.63 -33.04 -10.20
CA ILE A 148 -2.56 -32.99 -11.32
C ILE A 148 -1.83 -33.03 -12.68
N ASP A 149 -2.46 -33.60 -13.71
CA ASP A 149 -1.91 -33.63 -15.08
C ASP A 149 -1.64 -32.20 -15.57
N SER A 150 -0.48 -31.95 -16.13
CA SER A 150 -0.07 -30.64 -16.66
C SER A 150 -0.64 -30.32 -18.05
N TYR A 151 -1.25 -31.27 -18.74
CA TYR A 151 -1.74 -31.11 -20.11
C TYR A 151 -0.71 -30.44 -21.02
N LEU A 152 0.44 -31.09 -21.21
CA LEU A 152 1.49 -30.58 -22.09
C LEU A 152 0.97 -30.48 -23.53
N TYR A 153 1.44 -29.49 -24.27
CA TYR A 153 1.06 -29.25 -25.65
C TYR A 153 1.23 -30.50 -26.51
N ASN A 154 0.14 -30.96 -27.08
CA ASN A 154 0.09 -32.17 -27.91
C ASN A 154 -1.11 -32.09 -28.88
N PRO A 155 -0.95 -31.44 -30.04
CA PRO A 155 -2.03 -31.26 -31.01
C PRO A 155 -2.55 -32.60 -31.62
N ASP A 156 -1.70 -33.63 -31.67
CA ASP A 156 -2.14 -34.97 -32.14
C ASP A 156 -3.11 -35.59 -31.13
N LYS A 157 -2.81 -35.53 -29.83
CA LYS A 157 -3.71 -35.96 -28.78
C LYS A 157 -5.00 -35.14 -28.76
N ALA A 158 -4.90 -33.85 -28.96
CA ALA A 158 -6.07 -32.98 -29.09
C ALA A 158 -7.00 -33.45 -30.25
N SER A 159 -6.42 -33.72 -31.41
CA SER A 159 -7.14 -34.22 -32.57
C SER A 159 -7.80 -35.58 -32.30
N GLN A 160 -7.07 -36.52 -31.67
CA GLN A 160 -7.61 -37.84 -31.31
C GLN A 160 -8.80 -37.74 -30.33
N LEU A 161 -8.72 -36.82 -29.34
CA LEU A 161 -9.83 -36.58 -28.42
C LEU A 161 -11.07 -36.06 -29.16
N LEU A 162 -10.90 -35.08 -30.06
CA LEU A 162 -11.99 -34.54 -30.86
C LEU A 162 -12.63 -35.63 -31.77
N ASP A 163 -11.79 -36.43 -32.40
CA ASP A 163 -12.26 -37.56 -33.23
C ASP A 163 -13.04 -38.57 -32.39
N SER A 164 -12.60 -38.87 -31.17
CA SER A 164 -13.23 -39.85 -30.27
C SER A 164 -14.66 -39.46 -29.87
N ILE A 165 -14.99 -38.18 -29.89
CA ILE A 165 -16.32 -37.64 -29.59
C ILE A 165 -17.08 -37.22 -30.86
N GLY A 166 -16.58 -37.60 -32.04
CA GLY A 166 -17.26 -37.45 -33.32
C GLY A 166 -17.04 -36.13 -34.05
N PHE A 167 -16.21 -35.24 -33.55
CA PHE A 167 -15.81 -34.01 -34.27
C PHE A 167 -14.71 -34.33 -35.30
N VAL A 168 -15.09 -34.92 -36.41
CA VAL A 168 -14.17 -35.38 -37.46
C VAL A 168 -13.78 -34.22 -38.38
N GLN A 169 -12.51 -34.13 -38.75
CA GLN A 169 -11.99 -33.10 -39.64
C GLN A 169 -12.50 -33.28 -41.08
N SER A 170 -13.06 -32.25 -41.68
CA SER A 170 -13.53 -32.27 -43.07
C SER A 170 -12.42 -32.04 -44.07
N SER A 171 -12.71 -32.14 -45.36
CA SER A 171 -11.76 -31.82 -46.43
C SER A 171 -11.37 -30.34 -46.47
N SER A 172 -12.12 -29.43 -45.83
CA SER A 172 -11.77 -28.05 -45.69
C SER A 172 -10.80 -27.77 -44.52
N GLY A 173 -10.47 -28.79 -43.73
CA GLY A 173 -9.68 -28.65 -42.52
C GLY A 173 -10.49 -28.30 -41.28
N VAL A 174 -11.72 -27.80 -41.42
CA VAL A 174 -12.62 -27.51 -40.30
C VAL A 174 -13.35 -28.77 -39.85
N ARG A 175 -13.55 -28.97 -38.55
CA ARG A 175 -14.25 -30.13 -38.00
C ARG A 175 -15.76 -30.02 -38.18
N THR A 176 -16.43 -31.14 -38.29
CA THR A 176 -17.91 -31.27 -38.33
C THR A 176 -18.46 -31.49 -36.93
N ASP A 177 -19.61 -30.89 -36.64
CA ASP A 177 -20.37 -31.12 -35.42
C ASP A 177 -21.17 -32.43 -35.55
N PRO A 178 -20.89 -33.42 -34.70
CA PRO A 178 -21.56 -34.73 -34.79
C PRO A 178 -23.08 -34.65 -34.55
N SER A 179 -23.55 -33.61 -33.87
CA SER A 179 -24.98 -33.44 -33.57
C SER A 179 -25.78 -32.93 -34.77
N THR A 180 -25.15 -32.14 -35.66
CA THR A 180 -25.78 -31.50 -36.80
C THR A 180 -25.31 -32.06 -38.14
N GLY A 181 -24.14 -32.68 -38.20
CA GLY A 181 -23.47 -33.11 -39.44
C GLY A 181 -22.92 -31.94 -40.26
N GLN A 182 -22.99 -30.69 -39.75
CA GLN A 182 -22.49 -29.49 -40.41
C GLN A 182 -21.09 -29.16 -39.92
N LEU A 183 -20.36 -28.29 -40.68
CA LEU A 183 -19.10 -27.71 -40.18
C LEU A 183 -19.37 -26.98 -38.87
N LEU A 184 -18.41 -27.06 -37.93
CA LEU A 184 -18.46 -26.25 -36.73
C LEU A 184 -18.60 -24.78 -37.09
N ARG A 185 -19.52 -24.10 -36.38
CA ARG A 185 -19.63 -22.63 -36.50
C ARG A 185 -18.38 -21.95 -35.99
N THR A 186 -18.08 -20.79 -36.53
CA THR A 186 -17.04 -19.91 -35.98
C THR A 186 -17.39 -19.52 -34.56
N MET A 187 -16.41 -19.66 -33.67
CA MET A 187 -16.45 -19.19 -32.28
C MET A 187 -15.51 -18.01 -32.12
N PHE A 188 -15.81 -17.11 -31.19
CA PHE A 188 -15.01 -15.91 -30.94
C PHE A 188 -14.42 -15.98 -29.54
N ILE A 189 -13.13 -15.63 -29.46
CA ILE A 189 -12.46 -15.34 -28.18
C ILE A 189 -12.33 -13.84 -28.01
N PHE A 190 -13.05 -13.29 -27.04
CA PHE A 190 -13.05 -11.88 -26.71
C PHE A 190 -11.88 -11.52 -25.79
N SER A 191 -11.25 -10.36 -26.02
CA SER A 191 -10.17 -9.81 -25.19
C SER A 191 -10.29 -8.29 -25.10
N LYS A 192 -9.76 -7.69 -24.05
CA LYS A 192 -9.75 -6.23 -23.85
C LYS A 192 -8.60 -5.61 -24.63
N LEU A 193 -8.87 -4.56 -25.39
CA LEU A 193 -7.83 -3.79 -26.10
C LEU A 193 -6.81 -3.15 -25.14
N THR A 194 -7.21 -2.90 -23.90
CA THR A 194 -6.34 -2.36 -22.85
C THR A 194 -5.35 -3.37 -22.28
N ASP A 195 -5.51 -4.68 -22.60
CA ASP A 195 -4.56 -5.73 -22.23
C ASP A 195 -3.87 -6.33 -23.47
N PRO A 196 -2.77 -5.74 -23.98
CA PRO A 196 -2.07 -6.22 -25.17
C PRO A 196 -1.48 -7.62 -25.01
N GLN A 197 -1.19 -8.08 -23.78
CA GLN A 197 -0.70 -9.43 -23.51
C GLN A 197 -1.84 -10.44 -23.69
N ALA A 198 -3.03 -10.15 -23.19
CA ALA A 198 -4.20 -11.01 -23.38
C ALA A 198 -4.60 -11.05 -24.86
N VAL A 199 -4.55 -9.93 -25.59
CA VAL A 199 -4.81 -9.90 -27.06
C VAL A 199 -3.82 -10.80 -27.80
N ALA A 200 -2.53 -10.70 -27.50
CA ALA A 200 -1.49 -11.52 -28.14
C ALA A 200 -1.69 -13.01 -27.82
N ALA A 201 -2.01 -13.36 -26.57
CA ALA A 201 -2.29 -14.73 -26.15
C ALA A 201 -3.55 -15.30 -26.85
N ALA A 202 -4.62 -14.50 -26.97
CA ALA A 202 -5.83 -14.88 -27.69
C ALA A 202 -5.56 -15.16 -29.18
N ASN A 203 -4.69 -14.36 -29.81
CA ASN A 203 -4.28 -14.58 -31.19
C ASN A 203 -3.52 -15.93 -31.37
N LEU A 204 -2.59 -16.22 -30.46
CA LEU A 204 -1.86 -17.50 -30.47
C LEU A 204 -2.80 -18.68 -30.21
N PHE A 205 -3.71 -18.55 -29.26
CA PHE A 205 -4.73 -19.58 -28.98
C PHE A 205 -5.61 -19.84 -30.22
N ALA A 206 -6.15 -18.78 -30.84
CA ALA A 206 -6.99 -18.92 -32.06
C ALA A 206 -6.22 -19.62 -33.19
N HIS A 207 -4.95 -19.26 -33.41
CA HIS A 207 -4.10 -19.92 -34.39
C HIS A 207 -3.92 -21.43 -34.11
N ASP A 208 -3.64 -21.79 -32.85
CA ASP A 208 -3.43 -23.18 -32.47
C ASP A 208 -4.74 -24.00 -32.57
N MET A 209 -5.87 -23.40 -32.20
CA MET A 209 -7.18 -24.05 -32.36
C MET A 209 -7.53 -24.31 -33.83
N GLN A 210 -7.23 -23.34 -34.71
CA GLN A 210 -7.41 -23.53 -36.17
C GLN A 210 -6.54 -24.65 -36.71
N SER A 211 -5.34 -24.87 -36.19
CA SER A 211 -4.43 -25.96 -36.60
C SER A 211 -5.01 -27.34 -36.34
N ILE A 212 -5.85 -27.50 -35.32
CA ILE A 212 -6.56 -28.73 -34.99
C ILE A 212 -7.99 -28.79 -35.52
N GLY A 213 -8.36 -27.83 -36.40
CA GLY A 213 -9.65 -27.79 -37.10
C GLY A 213 -10.79 -27.10 -36.34
N LEU A 214 -10.52 -26.39 -35.24
CA LEU A 214 -11.51 -25.61 -34.52
C LEU A 214 -11.52 -24.15 -35.02
N PRO A 215 -12.65 -23.67 -35.64
CA PRO A 215 -12.71 -22.34 -36.25
C PRO A 215 -12.89 -21.23 -35.18
N ILE A 216 -11.82 -20.89 -34.48
CA ILE A 216 -11.82 -19.82 -33.48
C ILE A 216 -11.12 -18.59 -34.02
N ILE A 217 -11.71 -17.41 -33.73
CA ILE A 217 -11.21 -16.11 -34.17
C ILE A 217 -11.03 -15.22 -32.92
N SER A 218 -9.87 -14.59 -32.79
CA SER A 218 -9.61 -13.57 -31.76
C SER A 218 -10.34 -12.27 -32.12
N PHE A 219 -11.05 -11.71 -31.14
CA PHE A 219 -11.86 -10.52 -31.29
C PHE A 219 -11.61 -9.51 -30.16
N PRO A 220 -10.59 -8.65 -30.29
CA PRO A 220 -10.31 -7.61 -29.30
C PRO A 220 -11.37 -6.53 -29.31
N GLU A 221 -11.84 -6.11 -28.14
CA GLU A 221 -12.89 -5.11 -27.95
C GLU A 221 -12.50 -4.04 -26.93
N THR A 222 -13.27 -2.95 -26.92
CA THR A 222 -13.17 -1.98 -25.83
C THR A 222 -13.60 -2.61 -24.51
N ASP A 223 -13.14 -2.06 -23.39
CA ASP A 223 -13.52 -2.56 -22.07
C ASP A 223 -15.05 -2.54 -21.85
N ILE A 224 -15.72 -1.53 -22.39
CA ILE A 224 -17.19 -1.39 -22.30
C ILE A 224 -17.88 -2.52 -23.07
N ASP A 225 -17.45 -2.77 -24.29
CA ASP A 225 -18.05 -3.81 -25.14
C ASP A 225 -17.77 -5.20 -24.58
N PHE A 226 -16.54 -5.47 -24.15
CA PHE A 226 -16.14 -6.69 -23.50
C PHE A 226 -17.00 -6.97 -22.24
N ASN A 227 -17.11 -5.99 -21.34
CA ASN A 227 -17.91 -6.14 -20.12
C ASN A 227 -19.40 -6.35 -20.46
N THR A 228 -19.90 -5.67 -21.48
CA THR A 228 -21.28 -5.83 -21.93
C THR A 228 -21.53 -7.25 -22.43
N GLN A 229 -20.67 -7.78 -23.29
CA GLN A 229 -20.85 -9.12 -23.86
C GLN A 229 -20.59 -10.23 -22.86
N VAL A 230 -19.51 -10.13 -22.09
CA VAL A 230 -19.06 -11.20 -21.19
C VAL A 230 -19.79 -11.16 -19.84
N LYS A 231 -19.88 -9.97 -19.20
CA LYS A 231 -20.34 -9.84 -17.81
C LYS A 231 -21.79 -9.42 -17.64
N ILE A 232 -22.41 -8.84 -18.68
CA ILE A 232 -23.78 -8.34 -18.59
C ILE A 232 -24.74 -9.24 -19.36
N THR A 233 -24.45 -9.52 -20.64
CA THR A 233 -25.37 -10.27 -21.53
C THR A 233 -25.06 -11.74 -21.65
N TYR A 234 -23.86 -12.17 -21.25
CA TYR A 234 -23.35 -13.55 -21.40
C TYR A 234 -23.38 -14.04 -22.86
N TYR A 235 -23.30 -13.11 -23.80
CA TYR A 235 -23.32 -13.39 -25.25
C TYR A 235 -21.90 -13.55 -25.77
N TYR A 236 -21.25 -14.64 -25.43
CA TYR A 236 -19.89 -14.98 -25.84
C TYR A 236 -19.73 -16.51 -25.98
N ASP A 237 -18.70 -16.92 -26.71
CA ASP A 237 -18.20 -18.31 -26.73
C ASP A 237 -17.03 -18.48 -25.77
N LEU A 238 -15.99 -17.67 -25.96
CA LEU A 238 -14.78 -17.65 -25.14
C LEU A 238 -14.40 -16.20 -24.81
N TYR A 239 -13.73 -16.05 -23.70
CA TYR A 239 -13.07 -14.80 -23.35
C TYR A 239 -11.73 -15.08 -22.70
N ILE A 240 -10.79 -14.15 -22.77
CA ILE A 240 -9.55 -14.18 -22.01
C ILE A 240 -9.53 -13.02 -21.02
N GLU A 241 -9.25 -13.33 -19.77
CA GLU A 241 -9.20 -12.34 -18.69
C GLU A 241 -8.07 -12.66 -17.72
N THR A 242 -7.51 -11.61 -17.12
CA THR A 242 -6.51 -11.71 -16.07
C THR A 242 -7.20 -11.46 -14.73
N GLU A 243 -7.09 -12.42 -13.84
CA GLU A 243 -7.61 -12.34 -12.49
C GLU A 243 -6.51 -11.91 -11.52
N SER A 244 -6.79 -10.87 -10.72
CA SER A 244 -5.95 -10.49 -9.61
C SER A 244 -6.31 -11.34 -8.40
N ALA A 245 -5.33 -12.03 -7.83
CA ALA A 245 -5.54 -12.92 -6.71
C ALA A 245 -4.54 -12.62 -5.59
N GLY A 246 -4.98 -12.80 -4.36
CA GLY A 246 -4.15 -12.75 -3.16
C GLY A 246 -3.56 -14.11 -2.79
N ALA A 247 -2.88 -14.16 -1.66
CA ALA A 247 -2.27 -15.39 -1.15
C ALA A 247 -3.29 -16.49 -0.80
N SER A 248 -4.54 -16.10 -0.53
CA SER A 248 -5.65 -17.03 -0.21
C SER A 248 -6.46 -17.33 -1.47
N PRO A 249 -6.76 -18.61 -1.76
CA PRO A 249 -7.40 -19.01 -3.01
C PRO A 249 -8.95 -18.91 -2.96
N THR A 250 -9.50 -17.81 -2.45
CA THR A 250 -10.95 -17.57 -2.36
C THR A 250 -11.63 -17.53 -3.72
N TRP A 251 -10.90 -17.12 -4.76
CA TRP A 251 -11.36 -17.08 -6.14
C TRP A 251 -11.87 -18.44 -6.67
N LEU A 252 -11.44 -19.56 -6.09
CA LEU A 252 -12.00 -20.87 -6.42
C LEU A 252 -13.53 -20.91 -6.19
N TYR A 253 -13.95 -20.36 -5.06
CA TYR A 253 -15.39 -20.26 -4.74
C TYR A 253 -16.07 -19.20 -5.60
N ASP A 254 -15.46 -18.02 -5.70
CA ASP A 254 -16.07 -16.88 -6.37
C ASP A 254 -16.27 -17.12 -7.87
N LEU A 255 -15.26 -17.67 -8.57
CA LEU A 255 -15.30 -17.84 -10.03
C LEU A 255 -15.94 -19.14 -10.50
N PHE A 256 -15.98 -20.20 -9.67
CA PHE A 256 -16.36 -21.53 -10.14
C PHE A 256 -17.47 -22.22 -9.33
N ALA A 257 -17.83 -21.77 -8.13
CA ALA A 257 -18.93 -22.38 -7.41
C ALA A 257 -20.26 -22.15 -8.14
N GLY A 258 -21.09 -23.17 -8.20
CA GLY A 258 -22.38 -23.12 -8.89
C GLY A 258 -23.32 -22.06 -8.34
N VAL A 259 -23.23 -21.76 -7.05
CA VAL A 259 -23.99 -20.68 -6.39
C VAL A 259 -23.62 -19.29 -6.92
N SER A 260 -22.41 -19.12 -7.46
CA SER A 260 -21.93 -17.87 -8.06
C SER A 260 -22.39 -17.68 -9.52
N ASP A 261 -23.01 -18.70 -10.13
CA ASP A 261 -23.69 -18.57 -11.42
C ASP A 261 -25.14 -18.12 -11.23
N VAL A 262 -25.32 -16.82 -11.14
CA VAL A 262 -26.65 -16.19 -11.04
C VAL A 262 -27.14 -15.63 -12.39
N SER A 263 -26.58 -16.16 -13.51
CA SER A 263 -26.97 -15.75 -14.86
C SER A 263 -28.52 -15.84 -15.05
N PRO A 264 -29.18 -14.83 -15.68
CA PRO A 264 -28.60 -13.70 -16.40
C PRO A 264 -28.41 -12.41 -15.57
N VAL A 265 -28.18 -12.51 -14.27
CA VAL A 265 -27.90 -11.31 -13.44
C VAL A 265 -26.55 -10.74 -13.86
N PRO A 266 -26.46 -9.44 -14.23
CA PRO A 266 -25.21 -8.81 -14.59
C PRO A 266 -24.17 -8.90 -13.47
N TYR A 267 -22.91 -9.10 -13.88
CA TYR A 267 -21.75 -9.20 -12.97
C TYR A 267 -21.78 -10.40 -12.01
N ALA A 268 -22.44 -11.52 -12.37
CA ALA A 268 -22.18 -12.79 -11.70
C ALA A 268 -20.70 -13.15 -11.81
N THR A 269 -20.15 -13.76 -10.77
CA THR A 269 -18.71 -14.07 -10.73
C THR A 269 -18.38 -15.38 -11.46
N ASN A 270 -19.25 -16.39 -11.42
CA ASN A 270 -19.10 -17.62 -12.22
C ASN A 270 -19.55 -17.36 -13.67
N LEU A 271 -18.72 -16.62 -14.41
CA LEU A 271 -19.03 -16.26 -15.80
C LEU A 271 -19.13 -17.49 -16.71
N VAL A 272 -18.32 -18.51 -16.49
CA VAL A 272 -18.27 -19.71 -17.34
C VAL A 272 -19.51 -20.60 -17.23
N GLY A 273 -20.31 -20.47 -16.16
CA GLY A 273 -21.48 -21.30 -15.92
C GLY A 273 -21.12 -22.75 -15.55
N TYR A 274 -20.08 -22.90 -14.74
CA TYR A 274 -19.66 -24.20 -14.26
C TYR A 274 -20.53 -24.68 -13.10
N HIS A 275 -21.05 -25.90 -13.20
CA HIS A 275 -21.85 -26.56 -12.19
C HIS A 275 -21.31 -27.97 -11.94
N ASN A 276 -20.76 -28.21 -10.78
CA ASN A 276 -20.32 -29.53 -10.31
C ASN A 276 -20.50 -29.61 -8.79
N SER A 277 -21.44 -30.42 -8.34
CA SER A 277 -21.80 -30.55 -6.92
C SER A 277 -20.63 -31.02 -6.05
N THR A 278 -19.69 -31.79 -6.60
CA THR A 278 -18.47 -32.22 -5.89
C THR A 278 -17.53 -31.06 -5.70
N PHE A 279 -17.31 -30.24 -6.74
CA PHE A 279 -16.54 -29.02 -6.65
C PHE A 279 -17.18 -28.04 -5.66
N ASP A 280 -18.49 -27.80 -5.76
CA ASP A 280 -19.24 -26.89 -4.88
C ASP A 280 -19.09 -27.27 -3.41
N GLN A 281 -19.09 -28.56 -3.10
CA GLN A 281 -18.86 -29.05 -1.74
C GLN A 281 -17.45 -28.69 -1.25
N PHE A 282 -16.43 -28.92 -2.07
CA PHE A 282 -15.05 -28.60 -1.69
C PHE A 282 -14.81 -27.08 -1.61
N ALA A 283 -15.35 -26.32 -2.55
CA ALA A 283 -15.26 -24.86 -2.54
C ALA A 283 -15.92 -24.26 -1.27
N LYS A 284 -17.08 -24.82 -0.88
CA LYS A 284 -17.71 -24.43 0.39
C LYS A 284 -16.86 -24.83 1.60
N GLN A 285 -16.28 -26.05 1.62
CA GLN A 285 -15.38 -26.49 2.69
C GLN A 285 -14.16 -25.59 2.82
N LEU A 286 -13.60 -25.11 1.70
CA LEU A 286 -12.51 -24.13 1.68
C LEU A 286 -12.88 -22.86 2.48
N MET A 287 -14.03 -22.27 2.20
CA MET A 287 -14.48 -21.03 2.83
C MET A 287 -14.85 -21.17 4.31
N THR A 288 -15.29 -22.38 4.72
CA THR A 288 -15.81 -22.64 6.07
C THR A 288 -14.88 -23.51 6.93
N ALA A 289 -13.67 -23.77 6.48
CA ALA A 289 -12.70 -24.59 7.19
C ALA A 289 -12.34 -24.03 8.58
N SER A 290 -12.28 -24.89 9.59
CA SER A 290 -11.90 -24.49 10.96
C SER A 290 -10.39 -24.22 11.11
N ASP A 291 -9.56 -24.82 10.25
CA ASP A 291 -8.11 -24.75 10.29
C ASP A 291 -7.49 -24.65 8.87
N SER A 292 -6.21 -24.29 8.81
CA SER A 292 -5.49 -24.11 7.56
C SER A 292 -5.33 -25.41 6.75
N ASP A 293 -5.13 -26.55 7.42
CA ASP A 293 -4.87 -27.81 6.74
C ASP A 293 -6.14 -28.35 6.08
N SER A 294 -7.29 -28.21 6.74
CA SER A 294 -8.60 -28.49 6.19
C SER A 294 -8.90 -27.63 4.96
N ALA A 295 -8.61 -26.32 5.04
CA ALA A 295 -8.76 -25.40 3.93
C ALA A 295 -7.85 -25.79 2.75
N LYS A 296 -6.58 -26.10 3.00
CA LYS A 296 -5.64 -26.57 1.95
C LYS A 296 -6.11 -27.84 1.30
N THR A 297 -6.57 -28.82 2.10
CA THR A 297 -7.12 -30.07 1.56
C THR A 297 -8.30 -29.80 0.63
N ALA A 298 -9.21 -28.92 1.02
CA ALA A 298 -10.36 -28.55 0.19
C ALA A 298 -9.92 -27.87 -1.12
N ALA A 299 -8.94 -26.93 -1.06
CA ALA A 299 -8.39 -26.27 -2.23
C ALA A 299 -7.72 -27.25 -3.22
N LEU A 300 -6.96 -28.24 -2.72
CA LEU A 300 -6.34 -29.28 -3.54
C LEU A 300 -7.41 -30.13 -4.26
N ARG A 301 -8.52 -30.44 -3.59
CA ARG A 301 -9.66 -31.16 -4.19
C ARG A 301 -10.39 -30.32 -5.25
N CYS A 302 -10.56 -29.03 -5.03
CA CYS A 302 -11.09 -28.13 -6.06
C CYS A 302 -10.23 -28.19 -7.34
N GLN A 303 -8.91 -28.13 -7.21
CA GLN A 303 -7.99 -28.19 -8.34
C GLN A 303 -8.08 -29.52 -9.10
N GLU A 304 -8.26 -30.66 -8.41
CA GLU A 304 -8.50 -31.96 -9.05
C GLU A 304 -9.74 -31.91 -9.94
N GLN A 305 -10.85 -31.34 -9.46
CA GLN A 305 -12.08 -31.24 -10.25
C GLN A 305 -11.91 -30.28 -11.44
N LEU A 306 -11.29 -29.12 -11.23
CA LEU A 306 -11.00 -28.17 -12.33
C LEU A 306 -10.12 -28.81 -13.41
N SER A 307 -9.12 -29.61 -13.01
CA SER A 307 -8.25 -30.32 -13.94
C SER A 307 -9.00 -31.37 -14.78
N LEU A 308 -9.98 -32.06 -14.20
CA LEU A 308 -10.79 -33.07 -14.90
C LEU A 308 -11.82 -32.44 -15.83
N ASP A 309 -12.47 -31.39 -15.37
CA ASP A 309 -13.62 -30.79 -16.09
C ASP A 309 -13.21 -29.69 -17.06
N VAL A 310 -12.04 -29.07 -16.83
CA VAL A 310 -11.47 -27.96 -17.63
C VAL A 310 -12.53 -26.87 -17.92
N PRO A 311 -13.17 -26.28 -16.90
CA PRO A 311 -14.17 -25.22 -17.14
C PRO A 311 -13.54 -23.94 -17.69
N ALA A 312 -12.24 -23.78 -17.52
CA ALA A 312 -11.43 -22.71 -18.05
C ALA A 312 -10.06 -23.24 -18.47
N ILE A 313 -9.48 -22.65 -19.52
CA ILE A 313 -8.13 -23.02 -20.00
C ILE A 313 -7.11 -22.11 -19.29
N PRO A 314 -6.23 -22.67 -18.45
CA PRO A 314 -5.14 -21.91 -17.84
C PRO A 314 -4.18 -21.44 -18.93
N VAL A 315 -3.75 -20.18 -18.88
CA VAL A 315 -2.79 -19.64 -19.85
C VAL A 315 -1.45 -19.39 -19.18
N TYR A 316 -1.36 -18.34 -18.38
CA TYR A 316 -0.13 -17.99 -17.67
C TYR A 316 -0.39 -17.27 -16.36
N SER A 317 0.60 -17.29 -15.47
CA SER A 317 0.80 -16.26 -14.45
C SER A 317 1.96 -15.39 -14.87
N LYS A 318 1.70 -14.09 -15.10
CA LYS A 318 2.76 -13.12 -15.38
C LYS A 318 3.47 -12.74 -14.09
N ARG A 319 4.77 -12.49 -14.17
CA ARG A 319 5.50 -11.88 -13.06
C ARG A 319 5.08 -10.41 -12.95
N LEU A 320 4.93 -9.92 -11.74
CA LEU A 320 4.87 -8.50 -11.49
C LEU A 320 6.27 -7.93 -11.74
N LEU A 321 6.36 -6.81 -12.44
CA LEU A 321 7.65 -6.27 -12.87
C LEU A 321 7.90 -4.91 -12.23
N ILE A 322 9.07 -4.74 -11.62
CA ILE A 322 9.62 -3.44 -11.28
C ILE A 322 10.89 -3.26 -12.09
N VAL A 323 10.98 -2.17 -12.84
CA VAL A 323 12.20 -1.79 -13.54
C VAL A 323 12.94 -0.75 -12.74
N THR A 324 14.24 -0.92 -12.57
CA THR A 324 15.08 0.03 -11.84
C THR A 324 16.28 0.43 -12.68
N GLN A 325 16.86 1.60 -12.37
CA GLN A 325 18.20 1.93 -12.84
C GLN A 325 19.20 0.88 -12.35
N LYS A 326 20.23 0.60 -13.14
CA LYS A 326 21.28 -0.38 -12.79
C LYS A 326 21.99 -0.06 -11.47
N SER A 327 22.09 1.22 -11.15
CA SER A 327 22.70 1.74 -9.93
C SER A 327 21.76 1.70 -8.72
N PHE A 328 20.49 1.39 -8.92
CA PHE A 328 19.51 1.34 -7.83
C PHE A 328 19.78 0.15 -6.90
N PRO A 329 19.63 0.30 -5.57
CA PRO A 329 19.81 -0.81 -4.63
C PRO A 329 18.88 -1.99 -4.91
N GLN A 330 19.25 -3.16 -4.39
CA GLN A 330 18.42 -4.36 -4.54
C GLN A 330 17.05 -4.17 -3.86
N LEU A 331 15.99 -4.63 -4.54
CA LEU A 331 14.63 -4.58 -4.03
C LEU A 331 14.38 -5.68 -2.99
N SER A 332 13.55 -5.35 -2.01
CA SER A 332 12.96 -6.30 -1.06
C SER A 332 11.73 -6.95 -1.69
N SER A 333 11.92 -7.96 -2.55
CA SER A 333 10.84 -8.60 -3.30
C SER A 333 9.84 -9.31 -2.38
N ILE A 334 8.57 -8.95 -2.50
CA ILE A 334 7.43 -9.56 -1.79
C ILE A 334 6.46 -10.13 -2.83
N THR A 335 6.25 -11.42 -2.78
CA THR A 335 5.36 -12.13 -3.71
C THR A 335 3.94 -11.58 -3.63
N GLY A 336 3.34 -11.31 -4.78
CA GLY A 336 1.96 -10.87 -4.92
C GLY A 336 1.73 -9.36 -4.74
N SER A 337 2.74 -8.57 -4.34
CA SER A 337 2.56 -7.14 -4.08
C SER A 337 3.74 -6.28 -4.56
N ILE A 338 3.48 -5.46 -5.56
CA ILE A 338 4.39 -4.38 -5.99
C ILE A 338 4.49 -3.31 -4.90
N GLN A 339 3.36 -2.90 -4.34
CA GLN A 339 3.28 -1.84 -3.35
C GLN A 339 4.06 -2.19 -2.09
N ASP A 340 3.91 -3.42 -1.58
CA ASP A 340 4.67 -3.89 -0.42
C ASP A 340 6.16 -4.03 -0.73
N THR A 341 6.51 -4.49 -1.94
CA THR A 341 7.91 -4.56 -2.41
C THR A 341 8.55 -3.17 -2.41
N ILE A 342 7.87 -2.18 -2.97
CA ILE A 342 8.37 -0.79 -3.02
C ILE A 342 8.42 -0.21 -1.60
N ALA A 343 7.37 -0.37 -0.80
CA ALA A 343 7.31 0.15 0.57
C ALA A 343 8.42 -0.45 1.45
N ALA A 344 8.59 -1.78 1.43
CA ALA A 344 9.66 -2.46 2.18
C ALA A 344 11.05 -2.03 1.71
N THR A 345 11.26 -1.88 0.39
CA THR A 345 12.51 -1.41 -0.17
C THR A 345 12.82 0.00 0.31
N LEU A 346 11.88 0.92 0.16
CA LEU A 346 12.06 2.32 0.54
C LEU A 346 12.26 2.50 2.05
N THR A 347 11.59 1.70 2.87
CA THR A 347 11.74 1.75 4.33
C THR A 347 13.11 1.26 4.78
N ASN A 348 13.64 0.20 4.15
CA ASN A 348 14.89 -0.44 4.54
C ASN A 348 16.14 0.16 3.87
N MET A 349 15.99 0.97 2.82
CA MET A 349 17.12 1.60 2.14
C MET A 349 17.87 2.57 3.05
N THR A 350 19.20 2.62 2.89
CA THR A 350 20.08 3.61 3.55
C THR A 350 20.90 4.36 2.52
N GLY A 351 21.20 5.62 2.79
CA GLY A 351 22.16 6.40 1.99
C GLY A 351 21.62 7.02 0.68
N VAL A 352 20.34 6.85 0.35
CA VAL A 352 19.69 7.47 -0.83
C VAL A 352 18.80 8.61 -0.36
N GLY A 353 19.05 9.84 -0.84
CA GLY A 353 18.30 11.03 -0.43
C GLY A 353 16.99 11.22 -1.17
N LEU A 354 16.96 10.96 -2.49
CA LEU A 354 15.79 11.12 -3.35
C LEU A 354 15.56 9.85 -4.17
N VAL A 355 14.32 9.39 -4.26
CA VAL A 355 13.89 8.31 -5.13
C VAL A 355 12.75 8.81 -6.02
N ARG A 356 12.89 8.65 -7.33
CA ARG A 356 11.89 9.02 -8.34
C ARG A 356 11.22 7.74 -8.87
N ILE A 357 9.92 7.63 -8.66
CA ILE A 357 9.10 6.51 -9.11
C ILE A 357 8.20 6.99 -10.25
N GLY A 358 8.21 6.29 -11.37
CA GLY A 358 7.30 6.53 -12.47
C GLY A 358 6.12 5.58 -12.46
N GLU A 359 4.92 6.06 -12.71
CA GLU A 359 3.68 5.29 -12.82
C GLU A 359 2.92 5.67 -14.09
N VAL A 360 2.24 4.72 -14.71
CA VAL A 360 1.40 5.01 -15.91
C VAL A 360 -0.01 5.41 -15.51
N SER A 361 -0.51 4.93 -14.38
CA SER A 361 -1.83 5.30 -13.88
C SER A 361 -1.81 6.71 -13.30
N GLY A 362 -2.84 7.50 -13.61
CA GLY A 362 -2.96 8.85 -13.06
C GLY A 362 -3.10 8.84 -11.54
N LEU A 363 -2.44 9.78 -10.90
CA LEU A 363 -2.70 10.15 -9.50
C LEU A 363 -4.03 10.91 -9.48
N THR A 364 -5.11 10.23 -9.11
CA THR A 364 -6.47 10.78 -9.26
C THR A 364 -7.06 11.25 -7.96
N ASP A 365 -6.80 10.49 -6.89
CA ASP A 365 -7.48 10.67 -5.60
C ASP A 365 -6.71 9.90 -4.51
N LEU A 366 -6.63 10.46 -3.32
CA LEU A 366 -6.12 9.77 -2.14
C LEU A 366 -7.24 9.37 -1.17
N ASN A 367 -8.49 9.32 -1.64
CA ASN A 367 -9.60 8.83 -0.85
C ASN A 367 -9.58 7.30 -0.79
N PRO A 368 -9.35 6.67 0.37
CA PRO A 368 -9.22 5.21 0.48
C PRO A 368 -10.46 4.42 0.05
N ALA A 369 -11.64 5.06 0.04
CA ALA A 369 -12.88 4.41 -0.37
C ALA A 369 -13.05 4.33 -1.89
N THR A 370 -12.31 5.11 -2.66
CA THR A 370 -12.45 5.23 -4.11
C THR A 370 -11.19 4.91 -4.89
N VAL A 371 -10.05 4.72 -4.21
CA VAL A 371 -8.76 4.46 -4.86
C VAL A 371 -8.81 3.18 -5.69
N LEU A 372 -8.57 3.32 -6.99
CA LEU A 372 -8.50 2.24 -7.97
C LEU A 372 -7.16 2.22 -8.72
N ALA A 373 -6.47 3.35 -8.79
CA ALA A 373 -5.19 3.48 -9.49
C ALA A 373 -4.03 2.94 -8.67
N SER A 374 -3.04 2.33 -9.33
CA SER A 374 -1.86 1.76 -8.64
C SER A 374 -0.99 2.82 -7.98
N ALA A 375 -0.85 3.99 -8.58
CA ALA A 375 -0.08 5.11 -8.03
C ALA A 375 -0.71 5.68 -6.74
N ASP A 376 -2.04 5.81 -6.71
CA ASP A 376 -2.79 6.23 -5.52
C ASP A 376 -2.66 5.18 -4.41
N SER A 377 -2.79 3.89 -4.76
CA SER A 377 -2.62 2.76 -3.84
C SER A 377 -1.20 2.69 -3.26
N LEU A 378 -0.16 2.91 -4.09
CA LEU A 378 1.22 2.98 -3.61
C LEU A 378 1.41 4.17 -2.66
N THR A 379 0.87 5.33 -2.99
CA THR A 379 0.93 6.51 -2.13
C THR A 379 0.31 6.23 -0.77
N LEU A 380 -0.93 5.70 -0.74
CA LEU A 380 -1.60 5.32 0.50
C LEU A 380 -0.78 4.31 1.30
N ARG A 381 -0.20 3.30 0.63
CA ARG A 381 0.64 2.27 1.27
C ARG A 381 1.90 2.84 1.92
N LEU A 382 2.44 3.94 1.41
CA LEU A 382 3.61 4.61 1.97
C LEU A 382 3.26 5.54 3.14
N ILE A 383 2.10 6.21 3.09
CA ILE A 383 1.68 7.14 4.15
C ILE A 383 0.86 6.48 5.27
N THR A 384 0.34 5.26 5.07
CA THR A 384 -0.41 4.51 6.09
C THR A 384 0.26 3.18 6.39
N GLU A 385 0.18 2.72 7.64
CA GLU A 385 0.57 1.37 8.00
C GLU A 385 -0.63 0.43 7.85
N PRO A 386 -0.53 -0.68 7.08
CA PRO A 386 -1.64 -1.61 6.89
C PRO A 386 -1.86 -2.48 8.13
N LEU A 387 -3.03 -3.11 8.22
CA LEU A 387 -3.32 -4.10 9.27
C LEU A 387 -2.34 -5.25 9.25
N LEU A 388 -2.08 -5.80 8.08
CA LEU A 388 -1.08 -6.85 7.87
C LEU A 388 -0.08 -6.41 6.79
N THR A 389 1.16 -6.82 6.96
CA THR A 389 2.21 -6.79 5.95
C THR A 389 2.38 -8.18 5.33
N HIS A 390 3.33 -8.36 4.44
CA HIS A 390 3.60 -9.65 3.82
C HIS A 390 5.10 -9.99 3.91
N SER A 391 5.39 -11.28 4.15
CA SER A 391 6.73 -11.84 4.02
C SER A 391 7.13 -12.01 2.54
N ALA A 392 8.37 -12.39 2.29
CA ALA A 392 8.88 -12.55 0.93
C ALA A 392 8.09 -13.55 0.06
N ASP A 393 7.48 -14.57 0.66
CA ASP A 393 6.62 -15.55 -0.02
C ASP A 393 5.16 -15.08 -0.18
N GLY A 394 4.81 -13.92 0.35
CA GLY A 394 3.47 -13.34 0.31
C GLY A 394 2.56 -13.78 1.45
N SER A 395 3.05 -14.54 2.45
CA SER A 395 2.25 -14.88 3.61
C SER A 395 2.01 -13.66 4.51
N PRO A 396 0.81 -13.54 5.13
CA PRO A 396 0.47 -12.41 5.98
C PRO A 396 1.36 -12.37 7.24
N GLN A 397 1.78 -11.16 7.58
CA GLN A 397 2.60 -10.84 8.74
C GLN A 397 1.97 -9.69 9.54
N PRO A 398 2.22 -9.56 10.84
CA PRO A 398 1.78 -8.42 11.62
C PRO A 398 2.20 -7.07 11.03
N GLY A 399 1.22 -6.17 10.84
CA GLY A 399 1.39 -4.75 10.57
C GLY A 399 0.94 -3.95 11.79
N LEU A 400 -0.19 -3.25 11.72
CA LEU A 400 -0.84 -2.66 12.92
C LEU A 400 -1.36 -3.74 13.88
N VAL A 401 -1.69 -4.93 13.37
CA VAL A 401 -2.21 -6.06 14.14
C VAL A 401 -1.06 -6.81 14.80
N ASP A 402 -1.25 -7.19 16.06
CA ASP A 402 -0.38 -8.10 16.83
C ASP A 402 -0.83 -9.56 16.63
N GLN A 403 -2.13 -9.79 16.80
CA GLN A 403 -2.75 -11.11 16.73
C GLN A 403 -4.14 -11.01 16.12
N TRP A 404 -4.56 -12.09 15.45
CA TRP A 404 -5.94 -12.27 15.01
C TRP A 404 -6.39 -13.69 15.19
N GLN A 405 -7.67 -13.88 15.42
CA GLN A 405 -8.29 -15.19 15.59
C GLN A 405 -9.64 -15.25 14.91
N MET A 406 -9.81 -16.25 14.06
CA MET A 406 -11.09 -16.59 13.46
C MET A 406 -11.78 -17.65 14.31
N SER A 407 -13.10 -17.51 14.51
CA SER A 407 -13.92 -18.56 15.17
C SER A 407 -13.99 -19.84 14.32
N ASP A 408 -14.26 -20.97 14.97
CA ASP A 408 -14.33 -22.29 14.31
C ASP A 408 -15.37 -22.37 13.17
N ASN A 409 -16.43 -21.57 13.27
CA ASN A 409 -17.46 -21.48 12.22
C ASN A 409 -17.18 -20.35 11.18
N SER A 410 -16.02 -19.72 11.26
CA SER A 410 -15.55 -18.66 10.35
C SER A 410 -16.50 -17.46 10.21
N THR A 411 -17.29 -17.15 11.25
CA THR A 411 -18.24 -16.03 11.28
C THR A 411 -17.84 -14.87 12.19
N ASN A 412 -16.79 -15.03 13.01
CA ASN A 412 -16.30 -13.99 13.89
C ASN A 412 -14.78 -13.92 13.83
N LEU A 413 -14.28 -12.72 13.53
CA LEU A 413 -12.86 -12.40 13.48
C LEU A 413 -12.53 -11.46 14.64
N MET A 414 -11.62 -11.86 15.51
CA MET A 414 -11.05 -11.01 16.53
C MET A 414 -9.70 -10.48 16.07
N ILE A 415 -9.47 -9.19 16.23
CA ILE A 415 -8.22 -8.49 15.86
C ILE A 415 -7.71 -7.75 17.09
N VAL A 416 -6.44 -7.96 17.42
CA VAL A 416 -5.74 -7.28 18.52
C VAL A 416 -4.65 -6.40 17.92
N LEU A 417 -4.70 -5.10 18.16
CA LEU A 417 -3.67 -4.15 17.72
C LEU A 417 -2.39 -4.29 18.55
N ARG A 418 -1.24 -4.02 17.95
CA ARG A 418 0.04 -3.92 18.67
C ARG A 418 -0.04 -2.86 19.76
N GLY A 419 0.73 -3.04 20.83
CA GLY A 419 0.85 -2.05 21.90
C GLY A 419 1.71 -0.87 21.48
N GLY A 420 1.32 0.36 21.91
CA GLY A 420 2.12 1.56 21.72
C GLY A 420 2.10 2.17 20.32
N LEU A 421 1.17 1.76 19.46
CA LEU A 421 0.96 2.36 18.13
C LEU A 421 0.61 3.83 18.24
N LYS A 422 1.13 4.62 17.32
CA LYS A 422 0.91 6.07 17.26
C LYS A 422 0.78 6.54 15.83
N PHE A 423 -0.09 7.51 15.64
CA PHE A 423 -0.07 8.35 14.44
C PHE A 423 1.19 9.24 14.41
N GLN A 424 1.46 9.87 13.29
CA GLN A 424 2.65 10.70 13.10
C GLN A 424 2.65 11.96 13.98
N ASP A 425 1.47 12.45 14.41
CA ASP A 425 1.33 13.53 15.38
C ASP A 425 1.67 13.12 16.83
N GLY A 426 1.82 11.81 17.06
CA GLY A 426 2.11 11.20 18.36
C GLY A 426 0.90 10.75 19.15
N SER A 427 -0.34 11.00 18.66
CA SER A 427 -1.56 10.47 19.25
C SER A 427 -1.62 8.93 19.16
N PRO A 428 -2.25 8.23 20.12
CA PRO A 428 -2.32 6.78 20.09
C PRO A 428 -3.29 6.28 19.02
N ILE A 429 -2.92 5.20 18.31
CA ILE A 429 -3.83 4.43 17.47
C ILE A 429 -4.54 3.41 18.34
N THR A 430 -5.87 3.40 18.29
CA THR A 430 -6.73 2.57 19.14
C THR A 430 -7.69 1.70 18.34
N ALA A 431 -8.33 0.75 19.01
CA ALA A 431 -9.42 -0.05 18.44
C ALA A 431 -10.58 0.83 17.92
N HIS A 432 -10.81 1.99 18.57
CA HIS A 432 -11.82 2.97 18.14
C HIS A 432 -11.51 3.53 16.74
N ASP A 433 -10.25 3.92 16.48
CA ASP A 433 -9.82 4.45 15.20
C ASP A 433 -9.99 3.42 14.09
N LEU A 434 -9.58 2.16 14.35
CA LEU A 434 -9.74 1.07 13.39
C LEU A 434 -11.22 0.76 13.12
N ALA A 435 -12.04 0.64 14.16
CA ALA A 435 -13.47 0.37 14.02
C ALA A 435 -14.19 1.50 13.27
N ALA A 436 -13.86 2.76 13.57
CA ALA A 436 -14.40 3.93 12.89
C ALA A 436 -14.01 3.94 11.40
N THR A 437 -12.74 3.64 11.08
CA THR A 437 -12.23 3.57 9.70
C THR A 437 -12.94 2.48 8.90
N LEU A 438 -13.01 1.26 9.43
CA LEU A 438 -13.69 0.15 8.74
C LEU A 438 -15.19 0.44 8.52
N ASN A 439 -15.88 0.99 9.55
CA ASN A 439 -17.27 1.39 9.42
C ASN A 439 -17.48 2.51 8.39
N TRP A 440 -16.53 3.45 8.28
CA TRP A 440 -16.56 4.48 7.26
C TRP A 440 -16.33 3.88 5.86
N LEU A 441 -15.36 2.98 5.68
CA LEU A 441 -15.11 2.27 4.43
C LEU A 441 -16.35 1.49 3.97
N ILE A 442 -17.00 0.73 4.84
CA ILE A 442 -18.23 -0.03 4.53
C ILE A 442 -19.32 0.89 3.94
N ARG A 443 -19.46 2.11 4.47
CA ARG A 443 -20.47 3.05 3.99
C ARG A 443 -20.13 3.78 2.69
N ASN A 444 -18.85 3.92 2.37
CA ASN A 444 -18.40 4.83 1.30
C ASN A 444 -17.65 4.13 0.15
N MET A 445 -17.27 2.86 0.32
CA MET A 445 -16.51 2.14 -0.69
C MET A 445 -17.34 1.85 -1.95
N VAL A 446 -16.72 2.02 -3.11
CA VAL A 446 -17.37 1.72 -4.39
C VAL A 446 -17.28 0.22 -4.73
N PRO A 447 -18.28 -0.36 -5.41
CA PRO A 447 -18.32 -1.81 -5.72
C PRO A 447 -17.14 -2.35 -6.53
N SER A 448 -16.39 -1.49 -7.21
CA SER A 448 -15.24 -1.87 -8.03
C SER A 448 -13.94 -2.02 -7.25
N THR A 449 -13.91 -1.69 -5.96
CA THR A 449 -12.71 -1.85 -5.13
C THR A 449 -12.51 -3.30 -4.67
N PRO A 450 -11.26 -3.79 -4.59
CA PRO A 450 -10.99 -5.17 -4.15
C PRO A 450 -11.52 -5.51 -2.75
N LEU A 451 -11.57 -4.52 -1.85
CA LEU A 451 -12.06 -4.70 -0.48
C LEU A 451 -13.59 -4.78 -0.36
N TYR A 452 -14.32 -4.42 -1.43
CA TYR A 452 -15.79 -4.25 -1.36
C TYR A 452 -16.53 -5.53 -0.95
N SER A 453 -16.20 -6.67 -1.56
CA SER A 453 -16.87 -7.94 -1.28
C SER A 453 -16.72 -8.36 0.19
N THR A 454 -15.52 -8.21 0.72
CA THR A 454 -15.22 -8.56 2.12
C THR A 454 -15.86 -7.60 3.10
N LEU A 455 -15.78 -6.30 2.86
CA LEU A 455 -16.40 -5.31 3.73
C LEU A 455 -17.94 -5.44 3.73
N ASN A 456 -18.54 -5.81 2.60
CA ASN A 456 -19.98 -6.11 2.53
C ASN A 456 -20.38 -7.38 3.29
N ASN A 457 -19.46 -8.31 3.53
CA ASN A 457 -19.71 -9.48 4.37
C ASN A 457 -19.67 -9.15 5.87
N ILE A 458 -19.23 -7.94 6.25
CA ILE A 458 -19.21 -7.53 7.66
C ILE A 458 -20.62 -7.16 8.12
N LYS A 459 -21.12 -7.89 9.10
CA LYS A 459 -22.40 -7.63 9.77
C LYS A 459 -22.30 -6.52 10.81
N SER A 460 -21.25 -6.56 11.63
CA SER A 460 -21.01 -5.59 12.69
C SER A 460 -19.57 -5.61 13.17
N ILE A 461 -19.12 -4.45 13.67
CA ILE A 461 -17.83 -4.27 14.31
C ILE A 461 -18.10 -3.76 15.73
N SER A 462 -17.48 -4.37 16.72
CA SER A 462 -17.57 -3.97 18.12
C SER A 462 -16.18 -3.82 18.74
N GLU A 463 -16.01 -2.80 19.54
CA GLU A 463 -14.82 -2.58 20.35
C GLU A 463 -14.92 -3.45 21.61
N VAL A 464 -13.92 -4.30 21.86
CA VAL A 464 -13.84 -5.14 23.05
C VAL A 464 -13.07 -4.41 24.15
N ASP A 465 -11.97 -3.79 23.77
CA ASP A 465 -11.14 -2.91 24.60
C ASP A 465 -10.36 -1.92 23.70
N ASN A 466 -9.46 -1.11 24.28
CA ASN A 466 -8.70 -0.09 23.55
C ASN A 466 -7.81 -0.61 22.40
N ARG A 467 -7.56 -1.93 22.33
CA ARG A 467 -6.71 -2.56 21.34
C ARG A 467 -7.41 -3.68 20.55
N THR A 468 -8.59 -4.08 20.98
CA THR A 468 -9.27 -5.27 20.45
C THR A 468 -10.60 -4.91 19.82
N ILE A 469 -10.79 -5.32 18.56
CA ILE A 469 -12.09 -5.30 17.89
C ILE A 469 -12.55 -6.73 17.60
N SER A 470 -13.86 -6.91 17.59
CA SER A 470 -14.53 -8.13 17.12
C SER A 470 -15.39 -7.78 15.91
N ILE A 471 -15.18 -8.51 14.82
CA ILE A 471 -15.89 -8.37 13.54
C ILE A 471 -16.77 -9.59 13.39
N SER A 472 -18.10 -9.39 13.31
CA SER A 472 -19.05 -10.45 12.95
C SER A 472 -19.35 -10.40 11.46
N LEU A 473 -19.37 -11.56 10.79
CA LEU A 473 -19.63 -11.70 9.37
C LEU A 473 -21.09 -12.13 9.13
N LEU A 474 -21.62 -11.82 7.95
CA LEU A 474 -22.91 -12.28 7.47
C LEU A 474 -22.84 -13.76 7.06
N ASP A 475 -21.83 -14.09 6.27
CA ASP A 475 -21.54 -15.44 5.80
C ASP A 475 -20.16 -15.89 6.30
N SER A 476 -19.97 -17.21 6.41
CA SER A 476 -18.69 -17.78 6.82
C SER A 476 -17.60 -17.46 5.82
N ASP A 477 -16.53 -16.81 6.28
CA ASP A 477 -15.36 -16.50 5.48
C ASP A 477 -14.08 -16.62 6.33
N ARG A 478 -13.39 -17.75 6.15
CA ARG A 478 -12.13 -18.00 6.85
C ARG A 478 -11.03 -16.98 6.51
N PHE A 479 -11.08 -16.41 5.31
CA PHE A 479 -10.05 -15.53 4.77
C PHE A 479 -10.37 -14.04 4.96
N ALA A 480 -11.38 -13.71 5.75
CA ALA A 480 -11.78 -12.33 5.98
C ALA A 480 -10.64 -11.43 6.47
N VAL A 481 -9.67 -11.96 7.24
CA VAL A 481 -8.50 -11.19 7.69
C VAL A 481 -7.57 -10.85 6.52
N ASP A 482 -7.34 -11.78 5.59
CA ASP A 482 -6.47 -11.56 4.43
C ASP A 482 -7.08 -10.50 3.50
N ALA A 483 -8.39 -10.53 3.38
CA ALA A 483 -9.12 -9.59 2.55
C ALA A 483 -9.10 -8.14 3.11
N ILE A 484 -9.00 -7.97 4.43
CA ILE A 484 -8.83 -6.64 5.06
C ILE A 484 -7.36 -6.32 5.41
N ALA A 485 -6.42 -7.15 4.98
CA ALA A 485 -4.99 -7.00 5.31
C ALA A 485 -4.45 -5.60 4.95
N ASN A 486 -4.87 -5.05 3.82
CA ASN A 486 -4.47 -3.74 3.34
C ASN A 486 -5.27 -2.57 3.94
N ALA A 487 -6.28 -2.84 4.78
CA ALA A 487 -6.93 -1.78 5.53
C ALA A 487 -5.95 -1.18 6.56
N PHE A 488 -6.22 0.03 7.00
CA PHE A 488 -5.40 0.79 7.92
C PHE A 488 -6.29 1.54 8.91
N ALA A 489 -5.71 2.20 9.89
CA ALA A 489 -6.44 3.04 10.82
C ALA A 489 -6.23 4.52 10.48
N LEU A 490 -7.31 5.30 10.50
CA LEU A 490 -7.30 6.76 10.44
C LEU A 490 -7.82 7.30 11.79
N PRO A 491 -7.40 8.49 12.20
CA PRO A 491 -7.95 9.13 13.40
C PRO A 491 -9.47 9.28 13.28
N ALA A 492 -10.21 8.74 14.24
CA ALA A 492 -11.67 8.68 14.19
C ALA A 492 -12.32 10.07 14.12
N ASN A 493 -11.66 11.09 14.70
CA ASN A 493 -12.11 12.49 14.67
C ASN A 493 -12.05 13.14 13.27
N LEU A 494 -11.25 12.61 12.35
CA LEU A 494 -11.13 13.10 10.98
C LEU A 494 -12.17 12.48 10.03
N LEU A 495 -12.77 11.37 10.44
CA LEU A 495 -13.72 10.66 9.58
C LEU A 495 -15.06 11.38 9.49
N PRO A 496 -15.61 11.60 8.29
CA PRO A 496 -16.94 12.19 8.15
C PRO A 496 -18.02 11.35 8.84
N THR A 497 -18.86 11.99 9.62
CA THR A 497 -20.01 11.33 10.30
C THR A 497 -21.12 10.93 9.34
N THR A 498 -21.17 11.55 8.17
CA THR A 498 -22.11 11.27 7.07
C THR A 498 -21.38 10.62 5.90
N ASN A 499 -22.14 10.02 4.97
CA ASN A 499 -21.57 9.54 3.73
C ASN A 499 -20.94 10.70 2.96
N GLY A 500 -19.68 10.55 2.59
CA GLY A 500 -18.94 11.57 1.87
C GLY A 500 -17.48 11.19 1.67
N PRO A 501 -16.82 11.77 0.66
CA PRO A 501 -15.42 11.55 0.42
C PRO A 501 -14.60 12.07 1.61
N LEU A 502 -13.54 11.35 1.93
CA LEU A 502 -12.48 11.81 2.80
C LEU A 502 -11.35 12.33 1.91
N ASP A 503 -11.13 13.62 1.95
CA ASP A 503 -9.94 14.19 1.32
C ASP A 503 -8.79 14.15 2.34
N LEU A 504 -7.88 13.20 2.17
CA LEU A 504 -6.71 13.07 3.05
C LEU A 504 -5.79 14.31 3.00
N MET A 505 -5.88 15.11 1.93
CA MET A 505 -5.17 16.39 1.85
C MET A 505 -5.76 17.43 2.79
N LEU A 506 -7.10 17.50 2.88
CA LEU A 506 -7.80 18.43 3.78
C LEU A 506 -7.87 17.90 5.22
N ALA A 507 -7.89 16.57 5.40
CA ALA A 507 -7.97 15.95 6.73
C ALA A 507 -6.64 15.96 7.50
N GLY A 508 -5.62 16.62 6.97
CA GLY A 508 -4.30 16.63 7.60
C GLY A 508 -3.62 15.26 7.43
N ALA A 509 -3.11 14.97 6.23
CA ALA A 509 -2.29 13.78 5.94
C ALA A 509 -1.08 13.63 6.90
N LEU A 510 -0.85 14.62 7.74
CA LEU A 510 0.11 14.65 8.85
C LEU A 510 -0.21 13.67 9.97
N GLU A 511 -1.46 13.23 10.08
CA GLU A 511 -1.92 12.33 11.14
C GLU A 511 -2.01 10.86 10.65
N SER A 512 -1.29 10.54 9.58
CA SER A 512 -1.16 9.18 9.06
C SER A 512 -0.25 8.29 9.94
N SER A 513 -0.19 6.99 9.65
CA SER A 513 0.56 6.01 10.46
C SER A 513 1.78 5.43 9.77
N GLY A 514 1.99 5.73 8.47
CA GLY A 514 3.00 5.10 7.64
C GLY A 514 4.43 5.61 7.82
N ALA A 515 5.34 5.01 7.06
CA ALA A 515 6.77 5.34 7.10
C ALA A 515 7.10 6.68 6.40
N PHE A 516 6.16 7.22 5.62
CA PHE A 516 6.32 8.47 4.89
C PHE A 516 5.16 9.41 5.19
N THR A 517 5.46 10.71 5.13
CA THR A 517 4.47 11.79 5.21
C THR A 517 4.24 12.36 3.83
N LEU A 518 3.01 12.70 3.54
CA LEU A 518 2.63 13.41 2.33
C LEU A 518 3.09 14.86 2.41
N VAL A 519 3.99 15.26 1.52
CA VAL A 519 4.46 16.65 1.40
C VAL A 519 3.61 17.41 0.40
N LYS A 520 3.29 16.74 -0.74
CA LYS A 520 2.55 17.36 -1.82
C LYS A 520 1.82 16.32 -2.66
N PHE A 521 0.65 16.70 -3.12
CA PHE A 521 -0.13 15.95 -4.12
C PHE A 521 -0.60 16.89 -5.23
N VAL A 522 -0.32 16.53 -6.47
CA VAL A 522 -0.83 17.22 -7.66
C VAL A 522 -1.58 16.22 -8.51
N GLN A 523 -2.90 16.36 -8.50
CA GLN A 523 -3.78 15.46 -9.24
C GLN A 523 -3.34 15.34 -10.71
N GLY A 524 -3.24 14.12 -11.21
CA GLY A 524 -2.83 13.80 -12.57
C GLY A 524 -1.34 13.98 -12.88
N SER A 525 -0.53 14.47 -11.94
CA SER A 525 0.87 14.80 -12.18
C SER A 525 1.84 14.05 -11.25
N GLY A 526 1.74 14.24 -9.95
CA GLY A 526 2.71 13.65 -9.04
C GLY A 526 2.39 13.81 -7.56
N VAL A 527 3.11 13.04 -6.75
CA VAL A 527 3.10 13.13 -5.29
C VAL A 527 4.53 13.19 -4.78
N GLU A 528 4.75 13.97 -3.74
CA GLU A 528 6.00 14.02 -3.00
C GLU A 528 5.76 13.55 -1.57
N LEU A 529 6.60 12.62 -1.16
CA LEU A 529 6.60 12.02 0.16
C LEU A 529 7.95 12.21 0.82
N GLN A 530 7.96 12.29 2.15
CA GLN A 530 9.18 12.36 2.95
C GLN A 530 9.15 11.31 4.05
N SER A 531 10.27 10.61 4.28
CA SER A 531 10.35 9.60 5.33
C SER A 531 10.19 10.21 6.72
N VAL A 532 9.35 9.58 7.55
CA VAL A 532 9.23 9.93 8.98
C VAL A 532 10.46 9.44 9.70
N GLN A 533 11.14 10.34 10.43
CA GLN A 533 12.32 10.00 11.23
C GLN A 533 11.89 9.58 12.65
N PRO A 534 12.45 8.53 13.24
CA PRO A 534 12.21 8.21 14.64
C PRO A 534 12.61 9.40 15.54
N GLY A 535 11.64 10.02 16.19
CA GLY A 535 11.84 11.12 17.14
C GLY A 535 11.83 12.54 16.57
N GLY A 536 11.56 12.72 15.27
CA GLY A 536 11.39 14.06 14.66
C GLY A 536 9.93 14.50 14.68
N ARG A 537 9.64 15.68 15.23
CA ARG A 537 8.35 16.35 15.02
C ARG A 537 8.41 17.21 13.79
N GLU A 538 7.39 17.12 12.98
CA GLU A 538 7.20 17.97 11.81
C GLU A 538 6.34 19.16 12.13
N VAL A 539 6.63 20.25 11.45
CA VAL A 539 5.70 21.37 11.38
C VAL A 539 5.52 21.72 9.91
N LEU A 540 4.32 21.51 9.39
CA LEU A 540 3.91 21.90 8.05
C LEU A 540 3.07 23.18 8.16
N TYR A 541 3.31 24.12 7.25
CA TYR A 541 2.49 25.31 7.12
C TYR A 541 1.97 25.41 5.70
N ALA A 542 0.66 25.53 5.58
CA ALA A 542 0.01 25.90 4.33
C ALA A 542 -0.36 27.39 4.41
N VAL A 543 0.03 28.15 3.42
CA VAL A 543 -0.38 29.56 3.28
C VAL A 543 -1.46 29.64 2.22
N GLU A 544 -2.53 30.38 2.52
CA GLU A 544 -3.59 30.64 1.54
C GLU A 544 -3.02 31.38 0.33
N GLY A 545 -3.18 30.78 -0.84
CA GLY A 545 -2.68 31.31 -2.10
C GLY A 545 -2.08 30.22 -2.99
N GLN A 546 -1.31 30.62 -3.98
CA GLN A 546 -0.63 29.70 -4.90
C GLN A 546 0.68 29.12 -4.34
N GLU A 547 0.88 29.18 -3.03
CA GLU A 547 2.11 28.78 -2.37
C GLU A 547 1.86 27.89 -1.16
N VAL A 548 2.63 26.83 -1.03
CA VAL A 548 2.72 25.99 0.16
C VAL A 548 4.09 26.17 0.76
N VAL A 549 4.18 26.73 1.98
CA VAL A 549 5.43 26.79 2.75
C VAL A 549 5.37 25.72 3.82
N GLY A 550 6.34 24.80 3.79
CA GLY A 550 6.52 23.79 4.82
C GLY A 550 7.87 23.95 5.51
N SER A 551 7.91 23.88 6.82
CA SER A 551 9.15 23.74 7.55
C SER A 551 9.14 22.50 8.41
N ARG A 552 10.24 21.77 8.43
CA ARG A 552 10.40 20.54 9.18
C ARG A 552 11.64 20.62 10.07
N ILE A 553 11.50 20.26 11.34
CA ILE A 553 12.62 20.11 12.26
C ILE A 553 12.79 18.62 12.53
N GLY A 554 13.88 18.06 12.02
CA GLY A 554 14.27 16.68 12.27
C GLY A 554 15.73 16.60 12.71
N GLY A 555 16.00 16.19 13.94
CA GLY A 555 17.36 16.02 14.44
C GLY A 555 18.17 17.33 14.44
N SER A 556 19.25 17.36 13.64
CA SER A 556 20.15 18.51 13.53
C SER A 556 19.86 19.45 12.35
N GLN A 557 18.70 19.33 11.71
CA GLN A 557 18.39 20.11 10.51
C GLN A 557 17.02 20.78 10.62
N VAL A 558 16.93 22.03 10.16
CA VAL A 558 15.67 22.71 9.85
C VAL A 558 15.54 22.73 8.34
N LYS A 559 14.43 22.23 7.83
CA LYS A 559 14.12 22.22 6.39
C LYS A 559 12.93 23.11 6.15
N VAL A 560 13.06 24.00 5.18
CA VAL A 560 12.01 24.93 4.78
C VAL A 560 11.74 24.68 3.30
N PHE A 561 10.48 24.52 2.95
CA PHE A 561 10.04 24.28 1.58
C PHE A 561 9.03 25.35 1.18
N SER A 562 9.11 25.79 -0.06
CA SER A 562 8.14 26.67 -0.68
C SER A 562 7.79 26.15 -2.07
N GLN A 563 6.57 26.39 -2.52
CA GLN A 563 6.12 26.01 -3.83
C GLN A 563 5.69 27.21 -4.65
N ALA A 564 6.20 27.32 -5.88
CA ALA A 564 5.80 28.32 -6.86
C ALA A 564 4.99 27.67 -8.00
N LEU A 565 3.75 28.07 -8.14
CA LEU A 565 2.86 27.67 -9.23
C LEU A 565 2.32 28.91 -9.94
N THR A 566 1.97 28.76 -11.24
CA THR A 566 1.15 29.76 -11.94
C THR A 566 -0.29 29.69 -11.45
N TYR A 567 -1.11 30.68 -11.81
CA TYR A 567 -2.55 30.69 -11.53
C TYR A 567 -3.28 29.46 -12.12
N GLU A 568 -2.74 28.88 -13.16
CA GLU A 568 -3.27 27.68 -13.84
C GLU A 568 -2.71 26.37 -13.24
N GLY A 569 -1.87 26.45 -12.18
CA GLY A 569 -1.30 25.29 -11.49
C GLY A 569 0.00 24.77 -12.13
N GLU A 570 0.58 25.48 -13.12
CA GLU A 570 1.85 25.08 -13.72
C GLU A 570 3.03 25.41 -12.79
N SER A 571 3.98 24.49 -12.72
CA SER A 571 5.19 24.61 -11.87
C SER A 571 6.17 25.63 -12.41
N LEU A 572 6.59 26.60 -11.58
CA LEU A 572 7.64 27.57 -11.91
C LEU A 572 9.00 27.02 -11.49
N GLY A 573 9.85 26.68 -12.47
CA GLY A 573 11.18 26.10 -12.25
C GLY A 573 12.34 27.10 -12.12
N ASN A 574 12.09 28.40 -12.36
CA ASN A 574 13.14 29.43 -12.47
C ASN A 574 13.10 30.46 -11.32
N ALA A 575 12.59 30.08 -10.16
CA ALA A 575 12.56 30.97 -9.00
C ALA A 575 13.85 30.87 -8.17
N THR A 576 14.21 31.97 -7.52
CA THR A 576 15.25 32.01 -6.49
C THR A 576 14.57 31.93 -5.12
N PHE A 577 14.97 30.98 -4.30
CA PHE A 577 14.39 30.74 -2.97
C PHE A 577 15.41 31.07 -1.89
N THR A 578 15.05 32.00 -1.00
CA THR A 578 15.89 32.42 0.13
C THR A 578 15.09 32.30 1.41
N VAL A 579 15.68 31.70 2.43
CA VAL A 579 15.09 31.57 3.77
C VAL A 579 15.93 32.32 4.77
N GLN A 580 15.30 33.22 5.52
CA GLN A 580 15.93 33.99 6.60
C GLN A 580 15.31 33.60 7.94
N PHE A 581 16.18 33.35 8.92
CA PHE A 581 15.77 33.02 10.28
C PHE A 581 16.07 34.23 11.18
N TYR A 582 15.10 34.62 12.01
CA TYR A 582 15.18 35.70 12.95
C TYR A 582 14.93 35.21 14.37
N ASP A 583 15.61 35.78 15.35
CA ASP A 583 15.30 35.56 16.76
C ASP A 583 13.99 36.27 17.17
N GLY A 584 13.54 36.02 18.42
CA GLY A 584 12.34 36.68 18.98
C GLY A 584 12.44 38.19 19.12
N SER A 585 13.61 38.81 18.83
CA SER A 585 13.85 40.26 18.80
C SER A 585 13.83 40.84 17.37
N GLY A 586 13.71 39.99 16.33
CA GLY A 586 13.76 40.39 14.93
C GLY A 586 15.18 40.52 14.35
N THR A 587 16.20 39.96 15.04
CA THR A 587 17.58 39.96 14.53
C THR A 587 17.82 38.74 13.66
N SER A 588 18.36 38.92 12.42
CA SER A 588 18.66 37.81 11.51
C SER A 588 19.78 36.93 12.08
N GLU A 589 19.49 35.64 12.20
CA GLU A 589 20.42 34.63 12.72
C GLU A 589 21.06 33.77 11.63
N ALA A 590 20.31 33.46 10.57
CA ALA A 590 20.80 32.68 9.44
C ALA A 590 20.05 33.04 8.16
N THR A 591 20.76 33.00 7.04
CA THR A 591 20.18 33.12 5.68
C THR A 591 20.66 31.98 4.84
N ILE A 592 19.73 31.27 4.18
CA ILE A 592 20.01 30.08 3.36
C ILE A 592 19.40 30.25 1.99
N GLN A 593 20.16 29.89 0.97
CA GLN A 593 19.64 29.73 -0.39
C GLN A 593 19.08 28.34 -0.57
N GLY A 594 17.83 28.26 -1.03
CA GLY A 594 17.18 27.01 -1.40
C GLY A 594 17.46 26.60 -2.84
N SER A 595 17.20 25.35 -3.14
CA SER A 595 17.33 24.77 -4.47
C SER A 595 15.99 24.24 -4.95
N TYR A 596 15.82 24.26 -6.28
CA TYR A 596 14.66 23.67 -6.93
C TYR A 596 14.65 22.14 -6.79
N LEU A 597 13.55 21.57 -6.31
CA LEU A 597 13.40 20.15 -6.04
C LEU A 597 12.47 19.44 -7.04
N GLY A 598 11.86 20.19 -7.96
CA GLY A 598 10.86 19.68 -8.92
C GLY A 598 9.44 20.14 -8.61
N LEU A 599 8.54 20.04 -9.59
CA LEU A 599 7.11 20.40 -9.45
C LEU A 599 6.84 21.80 -8.86
N GLY A 600 7.72 22.76 -9.12
CA GLY A 600 7.63 24.10 -8.54
C GLY A 600 8.08 24.19 -7.09
N ILE A 601 8.58 23.13 -6.47
CA ILE A 601 9.02 23.11 -5.09
C ILE A 601 10.47 23.56 -4.98
N TYR A 602 10.72 24.40 -4.00
CA TYR A 602 12.03 24.87 -3.59
C TYR A 602 12.26 24.45 -2.14
N GLY A 603 13.45 23.97 -1.82
CA GLY A 603 13.82 23.57 -0.48
C GLY A 603 15.12 24.22 -0.01
N ALA A 604 15.15 24.68 1.22
CA ALA A 604 16.34 25.14 1.92
C ALA A 604 16.57 24.31 3.18
N ILE A 605 17.82 23.96 3.47
CA ILE A 605 18.19 23.13 4.63
C ILE A 605 19.18 23.89 5.48
N LEU A 606 18.76 24.25 6.70
CA LEU A 606 19.66 24.74 7.74
C LEU A 606 20.20 23.57 8.55
N ASN A 607 21.48 23.34 8.51
CA ASN A 607 22.14 22.37 9.37
C ASN A 607 22.50 23.02 10.69
N LEU A 608 21.84 22.66 11.78
CA LEU A 608 22.03 23.19 13.10
C LEU A 608 23.39 22.84 13.71
N ASN A 609 24.14 21.91 13.12
CA ASN A 609 25.53 21.64 13.51
C ASN A 609 26.50 22.67 12.94
N ASP A 610 26.19 23.24 11.76
CA ASP A 610 27.03 24.23 11.08
C ASP A 610 26.61 25.64 11.45
N GLN A 611 25.31 25.87 11.64
CA GLN A 611 24.73 27.15 12.06
C GLN A 611 23.69 26.89 13.16
N PRO A 612 24.09 26.84 14.44
CA PRO A 612 23.17 26.54 15.53
C PRO A 612 22.24 27.74 15.78
N LEU A 613 20.94 27.49 15.69
CA LEU A 613 19.93 28.41 16.19
C LEU A 613 19.78 28.25 17.70
N PRO A 614 19.66 29.35 18.46
CA PRO A 614 19.34 29.28 19.88
C PRO A 614 18.03 28.54 20.16
N PHE A 615 17.85 28.08 21.39
CA PHE A 615 16.64 27.43 21.81
C PHE A 615 15.53 28.45 22.04
N GLY A 616 14.40 28.34 21.35
CA GLY A 616 13.27 29.26 21.53
C GLY A 616 12.40 29.44 20.27
N GLU A 617 11.61 30.47 20.31
CA GLU A 617 10.80 30.91 19.16
C GLU A 617 11.66 31.73 18.21
N HIS A 618 11.61 31.36 16.93
CA HIS A 618 12.24 32.06 15.82
C HIS A 618 11.17 32.40 14.78
N SER A 619 11.33 33.52 14.11
CA SER A 619 10.56 33.78 12.90
C SER A 619 11.37 33.39 11.68
N VAL A 620 10.71 32.83 10.70
CA VAL A 620 11.30 32.41 9.42
C VAL A 620 10.62 33.19 8.33
N THR A 621 11.40 34.00 7.61
CA THR A 621 10.91 34.68 6.41
C THR A 621 11.39 33.91 5.20
N THR A 622 10.48 33.59 4.30
CA THR A 622 10.78 32.96 3.03
C THR A 622 10.58 33.97 1.90
N GLU A 623 11.61 34.17 1.11
CA GLU A 623 11.53 34.98 -0.09
C GLU A 623 11.68 34.09 -1.33
N LEU A 624 10.64 34.01 -2.15
CA LEU A 624 10.66 33.29 -3.41
C LEU A 624 10.47 34.29 -4.56
N TYR A 625 11.53 34.49 -5.33
CA TYR A 625 11.48 35.34 -6.52
C TYR A 625 11.32 34.48 -7.76
N ALA A 626 10.10 34.44 -8.30
CA ALA A 626 9.83 33.80 -9.58
C ALA A 626 9.69 34.85 -10.68
N GLN A 627 10.43 34.68 -11.75
CA GLN A 627 10.25 35.49 -12.95
C GLN A 627 9.13 34.88 -13.79
N LEU A 628 7.96 35.50 -13.75
CA LEU A 628 6.82 35.08 -14.56
C LEU A 628 7.08 35.31 -16.06
N PRO A 629 6.50 34.47 -16.94
CA PRO A 629 6.53 34.72 -18.40
C PRO A 629 5.98 36.09 -18.78
N SER A 630 5.12 36.69 -17.95
CA SER A 630 4.56 38.01 -18.07
C SER A 630 5.47 39.14 -17.56
N GLY A 631 6.66 38.86 -17.03
CA GLY A 631 7.61 39.82 -16.51
C GLY A 631 7.36 40.32 -15.07
N GLY A 632 6.43 39.69 -14.34
CA GLY A 632 6.14 39.99 -12.94
C GLY A 632 7.09 39.25 -11.98
N VAL A 633 7.31 39.81 -10.79
CA VAL A 633 8.06 39.18 -9.69
C VAL A 633 7.08 38.95 -8.54
N ILE A 634 7.08 37.74 -7.98
CA ILE A 634 6.25 37.39 -6.82
C ILE A 634 7.18 37.32 -5.59
N GLN A 635 6.80 38.03 -4.52
CA GLN A 635 7.50 38.04 -3.25
C GLN A 635 6.53 37.58 -2.14
N PHE A 636 6.99 36.75 -1.22
CA PHE A 636 6.16 36.10 -0.20
C PHE A 636 6.53 36.47 1.24
N ASP A 637 5.58 36.19 2.17
CA ASP A 637 5.51 36.80 3.49
C ASP A 637 6.16 35.99 4.65
N GLU A 638 6.20 36.62 5.83
CA GLU A 638 6.82 36.20 7.08
C GLU A 638 5.99 35.19 7.87
N GLN A 639 6.61 34.12 8.36
CA GLN A 639 5.98 33.12 9.23
C GLN A 639 6.79 32.87 10.52
N SER A 640 6.11 32.51 11.61
CA SER A 640 6.74 32.19 12.88
C SER A 640 6.97 30.68 13.04
N LEU A 641 8.18 30.30 13.44
CA LEU A 641 8.60 28.93 13.67
C LEU A 641 9.10 28.73 15.09
N ASN A 642 8.63 27.66 15.76
CA ASN A 642 9.14 27.29 17.08
C ASN A 642 10.22 26.20 16.95
N VAL A 643 11.49 26.55 17.15
CA VAL A 643 12.61 25.62 17.02
C VAL A 643 12.90 24.92 18.35
N ASN A 644 12.48 23.67 18.48
CA ASN A 644 12.86 22.78 19.57
C ASN A 644 13.94 21.82 19.09
N SER A 645 15.22 22.14 19.32
CA SER A 645 16.32 21.25 18.96
C SER A 645 16.57 20.21 20.04
N PRO A 646 16.31 18.92 19.81
CA PRO A 646 16.64 17.84 20.77
C PRO A 646 18.13 17.76 21.11
N GLN A 647 19.00 18.19 20.20
CA GLN A 647 20.43 18.16 20.39
C GLN A 647 20.91 19.25 21.38
N LEU A 648 20.32 20.45 21.35
CA LEU A 648 20.58 21.48 22.34
C LEU A 648 20.10 21.05 23.74
N LEU A 649 18.96 20.38 23.82
CA LEU A 649 18.47 19.80 25.08
C LEU A 649 19.45 18.74 25.63
N LEU A 650 19.96 17.86 24.76
CA LEU A 650 20.96 16.85 25.14
C LEU A 650 22.27 17.47 25.57
N GLN A 651 22.74 18.50 24.88
CA GLN A 651 23.93 19.26 25.27
C GLN A 651 23.73 19.97 26.61
N MET A 652 22.58 20.60 26.84
CA MET A 652 22.25 21.20 28.16
C MET A 652 22.23 20.15 29.27
N ILE A 653 21.66 18.96 29.02
CA ILE A 653 21.66 17.85 29.99
C ILE A 653 23.09 17.40 30.29
N VAL A 654 23.95 17.28 29.28
CA VAL A 654 25.37 16.93 29.45
C VAL A 654 26.11 17.98 30.24
N TYR A 655 25.89 19.28 29.99
CA TYR A 655 26.47 20.36 30.77
C TYR A 655 25.99 20.37 32.23
N ILE A 656 24.71 20.13 32.46
CA ILE A 656 24.13 20.03 33.81
C ILE A 656 24.73 18.83 34.57
N VAL A 657 24.84 17.68 33.93
CA VAL A 657 25.44 16.47 34.53
C VAL A 657 26.93 16.72 34.83
N ALA A 658 27.68 17.38 33.94
CA ALA A 658 29.08 17.76 34.16
C ALA A 658 29.21 18.71 35.33
N LEU A 659 28.37 19.75 35.45
CA LEU A 659 28.35 20.69 36.58
C LEU A 659 28.03 19.98 37.90
N ILE A 660 27.08 19.06 37.92
CA ILE A 660 26.77 18.24 39.10
C ILE A 660 27.97 17.36 39.48
N ALA A 661 28.65 16.73 38.51
CA ALA A 661 29.84 15.93 38.76
C ALA A 661 31.00 16.76 39.36
N VAL A 662 31.24 17.97 38.84
CA VAL A 662 32.21 18.93 39.39
C VAL A 662 31.80 19.34 40.80
N GLY A 663 30.52 19.65 41.03
CA GLY A 663 30.00 20.00 42.35
C GLY A 663 30.22 18.86 43.38
N VAL A 664 29.98 17.62 43.02
CA VAL A 664 30.22 16.43 43.86
C VAL A 664 31.71 16.24 44.16
N VAL A 665 32.60 16.50 43.17
CA VAL A 665 34.07 16.44 43.39
C VAL A 665 34.53 17.54 44.32
N LEU A 666 34.05 18.76 44.16
CA LEU A 666 34.37 19.91 45.04
C LEU A 666 33.82 19.68 46.47
N TYR A 667 32.62 19.16 46.61
CA TYR A 667 32.00 18.79 47.90
C TYR A 667 32.80 17.74 48.59
N ASN A 668 33.20 16.65 47.92
CA ASN A 668 34.06 15.62 48.47
C ASN A 668 35.48 16.11 48.81
N ALA A 669 36.01 17.07 48.05
CA ALA A 669 37.29 17.70 48.39
C ALA A 669 37.19 18.60 49.62
N SER A 670 36.07 19.28 49.86
CA SER A 670 35.82 20.10 51.06
C SER A 670 35.67 19.21 52.33
N LEU A 671 35.04 18.08 52.19
CA LEU A 671 34.93 17.11 53.30
C LEU A 671 36.28 16.49 53.72
N ARG A 672 37.28 16.46 52.81
CA ARG A 672 38.65 15.96 53.13
C ARG A 672 39.55 16.97 53.83
N LYS A 673 39.17 18.25 53.88
CA LYS A 673 39.93 19.30 54.61
C LYS A 673 39.57 19.43 56.10
N ALA A 674 38.53 18.76 56.56
CA ALA A 674 38.16 18.70 57.98
C ALA A 674 38.99 17.60 58.72
N LYS A 675 39.91 17.98 59.59
CA LYS A 675 40.66 17.07 60.47
C LYS A 675 39.71 16.28 61.40
N PRO A 676 39.97 15.00 61.69
CA PRO A 676 39.10 14.20 62.53
C PRO A 676 39.33 14.53 64.01
N PRO A 677 38.29 14.64 64.86
CA PRO A 677 38.44 14.64 66.30
C PRO A 677 38.58 13.23 66.81
N THR A 678 39.44 13.10 67.85
CA THR A 678 39.83 11.92 68.53
C THR A 678 38.68 11.15 69.17
N ARG A 679 38.81 9.84 69.19
CA ARG A 679 37.90 8.83 69.76
C ARG A 679 37.62 9.07 71.25
N ARG A 680 36.34 9.09 71.62
CA ARG A 680 35.87 8.56 72.92
C ARG A 680 34.68 7.63 72.69
N ARG A 681 34.87 6.38 73.18
CA ARG A 681 33.80 5.35 73.29
C ARG A 681 32.76 5.79 74.29
N VAL A 682 31.48 5.74 73.95
CA VAL A 682 30.40 5.45 74.88
C VAL A 682 29.29 4.69 74.14
N THR A 683 29.04 3.53 74.61
CA THR A 683 27.92 2.64 74.34
C THR A 683 26.64 3.23 74.90
N LYS A 684 25.53 3.25 74.11
CA LYS A 684 24.17 2.95 74.60
C LYS A 684 23.15 2.83 73.46
N ARG A 685 22.48 1.73 73.52
CA ARG A 685 21.29 1.42 72.71
C ARG A 685 20.14 2.38 73.02
N ARG A 686 19.39 2.82 72.00
CA ARG A 686 17.94 3.09 72.11
C ARG A 686 17.28 2.98 70.76
N ARG A 687 16.25 2.14 70.76
CA ARG A 687 15.24 2.01 69.68
C ARG A 687 14.41 3.29 69.64
N ILE A 688 14.10 3.81 68.45
CA ILE A 688 13.01 4.77 68.27
C ILE A 688 12.17 4.33 67.07
N ARG A 689 10.86 4.33 67.34
CA ARG A 689 9.75 3.93 66.46
C ARG A 689 9.57 4.89 65.27
N VAL A 690 9.21 4.33 64.13
CA VAL A 690 8.65 5.02 62.96
C VAL A 690 7.26 5.52 63.30
N ARG A 691 6.99 6.81 63.10
CA ARG A 691 5.65 7.40 63.09
C ARG A 691 5.30 7.83 61.66
N GLN A 692 4.23 7.21 61.15
CA GLN A 692 3.55 7.64 59.93
C GLN A 692 2.88 9.02 60.15
N LEU A 693 3.01 9.90 59.24
CA LEU A 693 2.21 11.14 59.13
C LEU A 693 1.29 11.03 57.91
N ARG A 694 0.00 10.96 58.24
CA ARG A 694 -1.15 11.12 57.35
C ARG A 694 -1.32 12.59 57.03
N TRP A 695 -1.54 12.94 55.73
CA TRP A 695 -2.08 14.21 55.36
C TRP A 695 -3.60 14.12 55.16
N LYS A 696 -4.32 15.00 55.84
CA LYS A 696 -5.75 15.20 55.73
C LYS A 696 -6.06 16.33 54.74
N THR A 697 -7.09 16.09 53.98
CA THR A 697 -7.99 16.93 53.20
C THR A 697 -8.36 18.30 53.78
N LEU A 698 -8.45 19.29 52.92
CA LEU A 698 -9.29 20.51 52.97
C LEU A 698 -9.30 21.05 51.53
N GLY A 699 -10.36 21.54 50.90
CA GLY A 699 -11.71 21.86 51.29
C GLY A 699 -12.35 22.53 50.04
N ARG A 700 -13.60 22.27 49.87
CA ARG A 700 -14.47 22.75 48.78
C ARG A 700 -14.48 24.27 48.64
N GLN A 701 -14.51 24.77 47.39
CA GLN A 701 -15.28 25.97 47.05
C GLN A 701 -16.03 25.78 45.72
N ARG A 702 -17.34 25.97 45.82
CA ARG A 702 -18.30 26.03 44.71
C ARG A 702 -18.24 27.42 44.09
N THR A 703 -18.21 27.50 42.76
CA THR A 703 -18.66 28.73 42.09
C THR A 703 -19.71 28.37 41.01
N ARG A 704 -20.84 29.06 41.12
CA ARG A 704 -22.01 28.95 40.25
C ARG A 704 -21.68 29.43 38.83
N VAL A 705 -22.10 28.73 37.82
CA VAL A 705 -22.22 29.25 36.44
C VAL A 705 -23.71 29.40 36.12
N ARG A 706 -24.10 30.62 35.74
CA ARG A 706 -25.43 31.02 35.27
C ARG A 706 -25.70 30.36 33.90
N GLN A 707 -26.85 29.75 33.79
CA GLN A 707 -27.52 29.40 32.53
C GLN A 707 -28.02 30.67 31.85
N LEU A 708 -27.65 30.86 30.59
CA LEU A 708 -28.34 31.74 29.66
C LEU A 708 -29.11 30.87 28.65
N ARG A 709 -30.42 31.01 28.75
CA ARG A 709 -31.46 30.44 27.89
C ARG A 709 -31.56 31.34 26.66
N TRP A 710 -31.54 30.78 25.45
CA TRP A 710 -32.01 31.47 24.25
C TRP A 710 -33.23 30.74 23.70
N GLU A 711 -34.31 31.53 23.54
CA GLU A 711 -35.61 31.14 22.99
C GLU A 711 -35.56 31.16 21.46
N ALA A 712 -36.26 30.21 20.84
CA ALA A 712 -36.55 30.19 19.42
C ALA A 712 -37.81 31.01 19.09
N PRO A 713 -37.93 31.62 17.94
CA PRO A 713 -39.22 32.00 17.39
C PRO A 713 -39.62 31.25 16.10
N GLY A 714 -40.83 30.70 16.18
CA GLY A 714 -41.89 30.96 15.22
C GLY A 714 -41.89 30.17 13.90
N ARG A 715 -42.74 29.14 13.92
CA ARG A 715 -43.34 28.50 12.73
C ARG A 715 -44.05 29.50 11.82
N ARG A 716 -43.90 29.39 10.51
CA ARG A 716 -44.96 29.65 9.54
C ARG A 716 -45.09 28.57 8.49
N ARG A 717 -46.28 27.98 8.43
CA ARG A 717 -46.78 27.07 7.39
C ARG A 717 -47.15 27.88 6.13
N ALA A 718 -46.93 27.33 4.95
CA ALA A 718 -47.77 27.34 3.74
C ALA A 718 -46.95 26.67 2.64
N GLY A 719 -47.39 25.84 1.78
CA GLY A 719 -48.65 25.38 1.32
C GLY A 719 -48.37 24.46 0.14
N ALA A 720 -49.06 23.35 0.09
CA ALA A 720 -48.98 22.36 -0.97
C ALA A 720 -49.43 22.92 -2.32
N ARG A 721 -48.73 22.53 -3.41
CA ARG A 721 -49.34 22.41 -4.73
C ARG A 721 -48.81 21.18 -5.49
N LYS A 722 -49.69 20.24 -5.67
CA LYS A 722 -49.62 19.16 -6.67
C LYS A 722 -49.57 19.76 -8.08
N LEU A 723 -48.76 19.20 -8.93
CA LEU A 723 -49.07 19.20 -10.35
C LEU A 723 -48.62 17.86 -10.95
N ARG A 724 -49.60 17.29 -11.59
CA ARG A 724 -49.62 15.99 -12.28
C ARG A 724 -49.10 16.12 -13.74
N ARG A 725 -48.43 15.09 -14.20
CA ARG A 725 -48.45 14.49 -15.56
C ARG A 725 -48.19 15.35 -16.80
N ARG A 726 -47.25 14.97 -17.62
CA ARG A 726 -47.32 14.33 -18.96
C ARG A 726 -45.96 14.57 -19.68
N ARG A 727 -45.37 13.63 -20.15
CA ARG A 727 -45.12 12.64 -21.21
C ARG A 727 -43.77 12.01 -21.06
#